data_fc3564f5a4fb5a7fb40c496ae4de9bbd
#
_entry.id   fc3564f5a4fb5a7fb40c496ae4de9bbd
#
_cell.length_a   1.000
_cell.length_b   1.000
_cell.length_c   1.000
_cell.angle_alpha   90.00
_cell.angle_beta   90.00
_cell.angle_gamma   90.00
#
_symmetry.space_group_name_H-M   'P 1'
#
loop_
_entity.id
_entity.type
_entity.pdbx_description
1 polymer ?
#
loop_
_entity_poly.entity_id
_entity_poly.type
_entity_poly.pdbx_seq_one_letter_code
_entity_poly.pdbx_strand_id
1 'polypeptide(L)'
;MKLKHQKLYSAFFRETKAFYKIEDFQKIFTKSEPSEKVKKHAEYIYEQLLKENVIKSCTRKQFDLNELNEEEISKKEAEDPSILNDNDKGFFFNFVGVVYVDDCIIKVYPKYIDVDIDKLEGEDLKNFENHFSKTLKVIRRINSQSQNVSLNKQNKNNYNHIGMQIFLLEDYYRNGIYENKETVIETNGEGEIDWDKTINETTAIIKNQKPYYVELQTINTRSNDFDYFKLLHESVLCECSRTLRDTGLLEYLGMVPCELTGMELSSFGDVNYIKYRLQQEIRTQFVTRKRNQLISLLTYITESNSHNISNTIKLYGTYHFEHIWEVLCKAVFDDLYNNDYRIGNSYLKASPSINKLINAGYLKKGISPDRVDTSSNFKNLIERVDWNMHINNSVLTCTPDGSLTPDLICIDEKDIFYILDAKYYLVKVSEQARKIENQPGIQDILKQFAYERAYHDFLKDFRFYRTLNAFIMPSLYSKWNEQKNTISILKGNVTFSLMQTSSYDMLGAIQVLEIRPEFLYENFLQSKTCLHALTKFVSENGLLHSINRHITSDGTDAGFTMVGFLRKWYVEQINEGSDFLFYFYVRKDFRELQIHPELLQCTKFIGYQEGATDKKIIKGLVIPEIKKVSGTTLRKHLSEMGYDKKSSDREEYYCIRIEKAHIENCIEEKFEKLQKEMKEAPGNFLLEKYSPKVM
;
A
#
# COMPACT_ATOMS: atom_id res chain seq x y z
N MET A 1 -39.57 12.52 -25.24
CA MET A 1 -38.82 13.54 -25.97
C MET A 1 -37.56 12.89 -26.50
N LYS A 2 -37.40 12.67 -27.81
CA LYS A 2 -36.22 12.04 -28.39
C LYS A 2 -35.04 12.96 -28.16
N LEU A 3 -34.15 12.63 -27.22
CA LEU A 3 -32.84 13.27 -27.11
C LEU A 3 -32.15 13.07 -28.46
N LYS A 4 -32.00 14.14 -29.23
CA LYS A 4 -31.05 14.18 -30.35
C LYS A 4 -29.70 13.80 -29.78
N HIS A 5 -28.95 12.92 -30.45
CA HIS A 5 -27.55 12.66 -30.18
C HIS A 5 -26.81 14.00 -30.24
N GLN A 6 -26.65 14.64 -29.10
CA GLN A 6 -25.91 15.87 -28.97
C GLN A 6 -24.44 15.44 -28.98
N LYS A 7 -23.66 16.04 -29.86
CA LYS A 7 -22.24 15.74 -30.01
C LYS A 7 -21.53 16.26 -28.76
N LEU A 8 -21.12 15.36 -27.87
CA LEU A 8 -20.36 15.73 -26.68
C LEU A 8 -18.96 16.16 -27.11
N TYR A 9 -18.54 17.31 -26.64
CA TYR A 9 -17.20 17.86 -26.83
C TYR A 9 -16.30 17.42 -25.69
N SER A 10 -15.06 17.00 -25.97
CA SER A 10 -14.16 16.56 -24.88
C SER A 10 -12.73 17.02 -25.09
N ALA A 11 -12.04 17.35 -23.98
CA ALA A 11 -10.61 17.64 -23.98
C ALA A 11 -9.94 17.12 -22.68
N PHE A 12 -8.63 16.91 -22.78
CA PHE A 12 -7.78 16.50 -21.69
C PHE A 12 -7.01 17.70 -21.11
N PHE A 13 -6.88 17.74 -19.79
CA PHE A 13 -6.12 18.72 -19.04
C PHE A 13 -5.28 18.04 -17.98
N ARG A 14 -4.17 18.67 -17.60
CA ARG A 14 -3.23 18.14 -16.59
C ARG A 14 -3.48 18.76 -15.22
N GLU A 15 -3.44 17.95 -14.18
CA GLU A 15 -3.49 18.39 -12.79
C GLU A 15 -2.27 19.22 -12.41
N THR A 16 -2.44 20.33 -11.73
CA THR A 16 -1.46 21.20 -11.02
C THR A 16 -0.17 21.61 -11.76
N LYS A 17 0.28 20.89 -12.77
CA LYS A 17 1.55 21.10 -13.47
C LYS A 17 1.42 21.79 -14.83
N ALA A 18 0.25 22.33 -15.12
CA ALA A 18 0.02 23.11 -16.32
C ALA A 18 -0.78 24.37 -15.99
N PHE A 19 -0.29 25.51 -16.47
CA PHE A 19 -0.96 26.78 -16.36
C PHE A 19 -1.79 27.01 -17.61
N TYR A 20 -3.09 27.28 -17.41
CA TYR A 20 -4.06 27.46 -18.47
C TYR A 20 -4.66 28.85 -18.45
N LYS A 21 -5.12 29.28 -19.61
CA LYS A 21 -5.94 30.49 -19.81
C LYS A 21 -7.37 30.08 -20.23
N ILE A 22 -8.29 31.01 -20.11
CA ILE A 22 -9.71 30.76 -20.48
C ILE A 22 -9.80 30.30 -21.93
N GLU A 23 -8.93 30.83 -22.82
CA GLU A 23 -8.82 30.48 -24.22
C GLU A 23 -8.49 29.01 -24.47
N ASP A 24 -7.81 28.35 -23.53
CA ASP A 24 -7.47 26.92 -23.64
C ASP A 24 -8.70 26.02 -23.63
N PHE A 25 -9.83 26.48 -23.11
CA PHE A 25 -11.09 25.75 -23.23
C PHE A 25 -11.63 25.72 -24.66
N GLN A 26 -11.15 26.60 -25.55
CA GLN A 26 -11.57 26.60 -26.95
C GLN A 26 -11.20 25.30 -27.67
N LYS A 27 -10.17 24.59 -27.20
CA LYS A 27 -9.79 23.26 -27.74
C LYS A 27 -10.86 22.19 -27.54
N ILE A 28 -11.81 22.41 -26.63
CA ILE A 28 -12.95 21.51 -26.40
C ILE A 28 -13.89 21.54 -27.63
N PHE A 29 -13.97 22.67 -28.31
CA PHE A 29 -14.93 22.90 -29.39
C PHE A 29 -14.32 22.64 -30.78
N THR A 30 -15.17 22.31 -31.74
CA THR A 30 -14.74 22.12 -33.13
C THR A 30 -14.47 23.47 -33.82
N LYS A 31 -13.49 23.49 -34.74
CA LYS A 31 -13.11 24.69 -35.51
C LYS A 31 -14.24 25.33 -36.34
N SER A 32 -15.42 24.71 -36.43
CA SER A 32 -16.58 25.15 -37.21
C SER A 32 -17.54 26.07 -36.49
N GLU A 33 -17.33 26.33 -35.17
CA GLU A 33 -18.23 27.14 -34.39
C GLU A 33 -17.86 28.65 -34.42
N PRO A 34 -18.85 29.57 -34.31
CA PRO A 34 -18.63 31.01 -34.25
C PRO A 34 -17.74 31.38 -33.06
N SER A 35 -16.65 32.12 -33.30
CA SER A 35 -15.65 32.49 -32.28
C SER A 35 -16.25 33.20 -31.06
N GLU A 36 -17.27 34.02 -31.22
CA GLU A 36 -17.90 34.75 -30.12
C GLU A 36 -18.76 33.83 -29.20
N LYS A 37 -19.40 32.82 -29.77
CA LYS A 37 -20.17 31.83 -29.02
C LYS A 37 -19.27 30.93 -28.21
N VAL A 38 -18.13 30.50 -28.80
CA VAL A 38 -17.13 29.69 -28.15
C VAL A 38 -16.49 30.44 -26.99
N LYS A 39 -16.20 31.75 -27.11
CA LYS A 39 -15.67 32.55 -26.00
C LYS A 39 -16.62 32.61 -24.81
N LYS A 40 -17.87 32.93 -25.03
CA LYS A 40 -18.90 32.99 -23.97
C LYS A 40 -19.06 31.63 -23.26
N HIS A 41 -18.98 30.55 -24.02
CA HIS A 41 -19.08 29.21 -23.45
C HIS A 41 -17.84 28.83 -22.66
N ALA A 42 -16.64 29.21 -23.12
CA ALA A 42 -15.39 29.03 -22.38
C ALA A 42 -15.38 29.81 -21.05
N GLU A 43 -15.86 31.04 -21.06
CA GLU A 43 -16.03 31.86 -19.84
C GLU A 43 -17.03 31.19 -18.87
N TYR A 44 -18.15 30.69 -19.36
CA TYR A 44 -19.11 29.97 -18.56
C TYR A 44 -18.55 28.70 -17.94
N ILE A 45 -17.82 27.87 -18.70
CA ILE A 45 -17.13 26.68 -18.20
C ILE A 45 -16.15 27.08 -17.09
N TYR A 46 -15.34 28.11 -17.31
CA TYR A 46 -14.40 28.62 -16.31
C TYR A 46 -15.09 29.00 -15.00
N GLU A 47 -16.19 29.76 -15.06
CA GLU A 47 -16.95 30.16 -13.87
C GLU A 47 -17.51 28.96 -13.11
N GLN A 48 -18.07 27.96 -13.82
CA GLN A 48 -18.59 26.76 -13.19
C GLN A 48 -17.51 25.93 -12.51
N LEU A 49 -16.34 25.73 -13.16
CA LEU A 49 -15.21 25.00 -12.60
C LEU A 49 -14.61 25.71 -11.39
N LEU A 50 -14.54 27.05 -11.41
CA LEU A 50 -14.04 27.85 -10.29
C LEU A 50 -14.96 27.74 -9.09
N LYS A 51 -16.28 27.81 -9.30
CA LYS A 51 -17.30 27.68 -8.25
C LYS A 51 -17.22 26.36 -7.51
N GLU A 52 -16.92 25.28 -8.22
CA GLU A 52 -16.78 23.94 -7.63
C GLU A 52 -15.34 23.64 -7.16
N ASN A 53 -14.41 24.61 -7.18
CA ASN A 53 -13.00 24.45 -6.82
C ASN A 53 -12.23 23.40 -7.64
N VAL A 54 -12.73 23.02 -8.82
CA VAL A 54 -12.03 22.12 -9.76
C VAL A 54 -10.76 22.78 -10.29
N ILE A 55 -10.83 24.09 -10.48
CA ILE A 55 -9.69 24.94 -10.85
C ILE A 55 -9.40 25.97 -9.77
N LYS A 56 -8.14 26.39 -9.70
CA LYS A 56 -7.70 27.52 -8.86
C LYS A 56 -7.14 28.62 -9.75
N SER A 57 -7.68 29.84 -9.58
CA SER A 57 -7.18 31.03 -10.27
C SER A 57 -5.87 31.50 -9.64
N CYS A 58 -4.89 31.84 -10.46
CA CYS A 58 -3.60 32.37 -10.02
C CYS A 58 -2.96 33.24 -11.10
N THR A 59 -1.93 34.02 -10.75
CA THR A 59 -1.05 34.63 -11.73
C THR A 59 0.00 33.64 -12.20
N ARG A 60 0.67 33.90 -13.33
CA ARG A 60 1.75 33.06 -13.84
C ARG A 60 2.87 32.91 -12.83
N LYS A 61 3.26 34.02 -12.18
CA LYS A 61 4.30 33.99 -11.16
C LYS A 61 3.90 33.18 -9.93
N GLN A 62 2.66 33.31 -9.45
CA GLN A 62 2.14 32.46 -8.37
C GLN A 62 2.10 30.98 -8.75
N PHE A 63 1.74 30.67 -10.00
CA PHE A 63 1.78 29.30 -10.48
C PHE A 63 3.20 28.71 -10.49
N ASP A 64 4.18 29.47 -10.97
CA ASP A 64 5.58 29.04 -10.97
C ASP A 64 6.14 28.87 -9.54
N LEU A 65 5.56 29.58 -8.55
CA LEU A 65 5.87 29.42 -7.12
C LEU A 65 5.16 28.24 -6.46
N ASN A 66 3.99 27.83 -6.94
CA ASN A 66 3.28 26.65 -6.42
C ASN A 66 4.07 25.33 -6.60
N GLU A 67 5.17 25.36 -7.32
CA GLU A 67 6.15 24.27 -7.35
C GLU A 67 7.05 24.22 -6.12
N LEU A 68 6.97 25.22 -5.23
CA LEU A 68 7.78 25.37 -4.02
C LEU A 68 6.95 24.99 -2.78
N ASN A 69 7.63 24.70 -1.67
CA ASN A 69 6.98 24.46 -0.38
C ASN A 69 6.34 25.76 0.15
N GLU A 70 5.32 25.65 1.01
CA GLU A 70 4.63 26.81 1.60
C GLU A 70 5.58 27.81 2.28
N GLU A 71 6.65 27.32 2.93
CA GLU A 71 7.68 28.16 3.54
C GLU A 71 8.52 28.92 2.49
N GLU A 72 8.80 28.31 1.34
CA GLU A 72 9.53 28.94 0.24
C GLU A 72 8.65 29.95 -0.51
N ILE A 73 7.36 29.66 -0.64
CA ILE A 73 6.36 30.58 -1.21
C ILE A 73 6.30 31.85 -0.35
N SER A 74 6.11 31.69 0.96
CA SER A 74 6.02 32.83 1.90
C SER A 74 7.28 33.67 1.91
N LYS A 75 8.47 33.07 1.80
CA LYS A 75 9.74 33.79 1.69
C LYS A 75 9.84 34.57 0.38
N LYS A 76 9.49 33.99 -0.75
CA LYS A 76 9.57 34.64 -2.07
C LYS A 76 8.52 35.73 -2.23
N GLU A 77 7.32 35.57 -1.68
CA GLU A 77 6.30 36.61 -1.64
C GLU A 77 6.73 37.80 -0.77
N ALA A 78 7.46 37.55 0.30
CA ALA A 78 8.06 38.61 1.15
C ALA A 78 9.25 39.32 0.47
N GLU A 79 10.04 38.61 -0.32
CA GLU A 79 11.20 39.13 -1.05
C GLU A 79 10.80 39.93 -2.30
N ASP A 80 9.73 39.53 -3.00
CA ASP A 80 9.23 40.19 -4.21
C ASP A 80 7.71 40.38 -4.20
N PRO A 81 7.19 41.47 -3.60
CA PRO A 81 5.75 41.76 -3.60
C PRO A 81 5.14 41.96 -5.00
N SER A 82 5.94 42.12 -6.06
CA SER A 82 5.46 42.23 -7.44
C SER A 82 4.86 40.93 -7.97
N ILE A 83 5.09 39.79 -7.29
CA ILE A 83 4.50 38.48 -7.60
C ILE A 83 2.97 38.55 -7.51
N LEU A 84 2.42 39.32 -6.59
CA LEU A 84 0.98 39.47 -6.40
C LEU A 84 0.35 40.37 -7.48
N ASN A 85 1.14 41.22 -8.17
CA ASN A 85 0.67 42.20 -9.16
C ASN A 85 0.97 41.79 -10.60
N ASP A 86 1.22 40.49 -10.88
CA ASP A 86 1.41 40.01 -12.24
C ASP A 86 0.10 40.10 -13.03
N ASN A 87 0.17 40.63 -14.24
CA ASN A 87 -1.00 40.78 -15.12
C ASN A 87 -1.33 39.50 -15.91
N ASP A 88 -0.45 38.51 -15.90
CA ASP A 88 -0.68 37.22 -16.60
C ASP A 88 -1.54 36.29 -15.73
N LYS A 89 -2.86 36.47 -15.78
CA LYS A 89 -3.84 35.70 -15.02
C LYS A 89 -4.23 34.43 -15.77
N GLY A 90 -4.37 33.35 -15.04
CA GLY A 90 -4.82 32.05 -15.52
C GLY A 90 -5.29 31.16 -14.41
N PHE A 91 -5.23 29.86 -14.61
CA PHE A 91 -5.65 28.88 -13.63
C PHE A 91 -4.91 27.54 -13.82
N PHE A 92 -5.03 26.68 -12.83
CA PHE A 92 -4.61 25.28 -12.89
C PHE A 92 -5.70 24.38 -12.32
N PHE A 93 -5.69 23.10 -12.74
CA PHE A 93 -6.63 22.11 -12.21
C PHE A 93 -6.13 21.54 -10.86
N ASN A 94 -7.03 21.54 -9.86
CA ASN A 94 -6.81 20.94 -8.54
C ASN A 94 -7.71 19.70 -8.36
N PHE A 95 -7.81 18.90 -9.39
CA PHE A 95 -8.70 17.75 -9.47
C PHE A 95 -8.16 16.72 -10.45
N VAL A 96 -8.41 15.44 -10.20
CA VAL A 96 -8.14 14.34 -11.13
C VAL A 96 -9.43 13.56 -11.36
N GLY A 97 -9.84 13.41 -12.61
CA GLY A 97 -11.08 12.72 -12.95
C GLY A 97 -11.77 13.28 -14.18
N VAL A 98 -13.08 13.19 -14.21
CA VAL A 98 -13.94 13.66 -15.31
C VAL A 98 -14.96 14.66 -14.79
N VAL A 99 -15.09 15.77 -15.48
CA VAL A 99 -16.03 16.85 -15.18
C VAL A 99 -16.94 17.05 -16.38
N TYR A 100 -18.25 17.08 -16.13
CA TYR A 100 -19.27 17.40 -17.12
C TYR A 100 -19.81 18.79 -16.84
N VAL A 101 -19.75 19.64 -17.85
CA VAL A 101 -20.36 20.98 -17.84
C VAL A 101 -21.20 21.10 -19.11
N ASP A 102 -22.52 21.08 -18.96
CA ASP A 102 -23.48 21.04 -20.10
C ASP A 102 -23.12 19.88 -21.07
N ASP A 103 -22.73 20.23 -22.31
CA ASP A 103 -22.38 19.27 -23.37
C ASP A 103 -20.86 19.00 -23.45
N CYS A 104 -20.08 19.50 -22.48
CA CYS A 104 -18.65 19.40 -22.47
C CYS A 104 -18.14 18.40 -21.43
N ILE A 105 -17.16 17.58 -21.85
CA ILE A 105 -16.46 16.61 -21.01
C ILE A 105 -15.02 17.07 -20.82
N ILE A 106 -14.65 17.39 -19.60
CA ILE A 106 -13.30 17.79 -19.24
C ILE A 106 -12.67 16.62 -18.49
N LYS A 107 -11.60 16.08 -19.08
CA LYS A 107 -10.84 14.94 -18.51
C LYS A 107 -9.55 15.47 -17.92
N VAL A 108 -9.38 15.33 -16.61
CA VAL A 108 -8.19 15.81 -15.91
C VAL A 108 -7.35 14.62 -15.44
N TYR A 109 -6.12 14.53 -15.95
CA TYR A 109 -5.21 13.43 -15.66
C TYR A 109 -4.16 13.81 -14.62
N PRO A 110 -3.58 12.82 -13.90
CA PRO A 110 -2.61 13.04 -12.84
C PRO A 110 -1.35 13.78 -13.32
N LYS A 111 -0.76 14.58 -12.44
CA LYS A 111 0.40 15.45 -12.75
C LYS A 111 1.67 14.71 -13.18
N TYR A 112 1.86 13.44 -12.84
CA TYR A 112 3.03 12.66 -13.25
C TYR A 112 3.03 12.29 -14.75
N ILE A 113 1.92 12.49 -15.44
CA ILE A 113 1.84 12.35 -16.90
C ILE A 113 2.38 13.64 -17.51
N ASP A 114 3.61 13.58 -18.01
CA ASP A 114 4.40 14.74 -18.44
C ASP A 114 4.51 14.87 -19.98
N VAL A 115 3.63 14.19 -20.68
CA VAL A 115 3.54 14.24 -22.16
C VAL A 115 2.44 15.19 -22.62
N ASP A 116 2.64 15.78 -23.79
CA ASP A 116 1.64 16.60 -24.46
C ASP A 116 0.64 15.69 -25.18
N ILE A 117 -0.55 15.53 -24.61
CA ILE A 117 -1.56 14.59 -25.10
C ILE A 117 -2.10 14.98 -26.46
N ASP A 118 -2.16 16.28 -26.76
CA ASP A 118 -2.67 16.78 -28.04
C ASP A 118 -1.74 16.38 -29.22
N LYS A 119 -0.54 15.89 -28.92
CA LYS A 119 0.45 15.37 -29.90
C LYS A 119 0.55 13.85 -29.95
N LEU A 120 -0.17 13.14 -29.07
CA LEU A 120 -0.15 11.68 -29.08
C LEU A 120 -1.04 11.15 -30.21
N GLU A 121 -0.54 10.15 -30.94
CA GLU A 121 -1.25 9.49 -32.03
C GLU A 121 -1.12 7.96 -31.92
N GLY A 122 -2.04 7.26 -32.56
CA GLY A 122 -1.98 5.81 -32.72
C GLY A 122 -1.93 5.02 -31.39
N GLU A 123 -0.87 4.23 -31.23
CA GLU A 123 -0.68 3.35 -30.08
C GLU A 123 -0.39 4.12 -28.79
N ASP A 124 0.33 5.24 -28.86
CA ASP A 124 0.68 6.05 -27.68
C ASP A 124 -0.56 6.71 -27.08
N LEU A 125 -1.45 7.22 -27.92
CA LEU A 125 -2.74 7.76 -27.45
C LEU A 125 -3.59 6.67 -26.78
N LYS A 126 -3.65 5.48 -27.39
CA LYS A 126 -4.37 4.34 -26.82
C LYS A 126 -3.79 3.88 -25.47
N ASN A 127 -2.47 3.86 -25.34
CA ASN A 127 -1.79 3.53 -24.09
C ASN A 127 -2.11 4.55 -23.00
N PHE A 128 -2.10 5.83 -23.34
CA PHE A 128 -2.50 6.90 -22.43
C PHE A 128 -3.97 6.76 -22.00
N GLU A 129 -4.90 6.58 -22.92
CA GLU A 129 -6.32 6.40 -22.60
C GLU A 129 -6.56 5.18 -21.73
N ASN A 130 -5.86 4.08 -21.96
CA ASN A 130 -5.92 2.89 -21.12
C ASN A 130 -5.39 3.19 -19.72
N HIS A 131 -4.30 3.94 -19.60
CA HIS A 131 -3.77 4.36 -18.30
C HIS A 131 -4.75 5.29 -17.55
N PHE A 132 -5.36 6.25 -18.25
CA PHE A 132 -6.40 7.10 -17.66
C PHE A 132 -7.62 6.29 -17.20
N SER A 133 -8.05 5.30 -17.98
CA SER A 133 -9.09 4.35 -17.60
C SER A 133 -8.72 3.59 -16.31
N LYS A 134 -7.47 3.10 -16.19
CA LYS A 134 -6.97 2.46 -14.96
C LYS A 134 -7.03 3.42 -13.76
N THR A 135 -6.66 4.69 -13.97
CA THR A 135 -6.74 5.73 -12.93
C THR A 135 -8.18 5.89 -12.40
N LEU A 136 -9.15 5.99 -13.29
CA LEU A 136 -10.56 6.10 -12.89
C LEU A 136 -11.07 4.83 -12.18
N LYS A 137 -10.63 3.64 -12.61
CA LYS A 137 -10.95 2.36 -11.94
C LYS A 137 -10.38 2.28 -10.53
N VAL A 138 -9.16 2.80 -10.32
CA VAL A 138 -8.53 2.88 -8.99
C VAL A 138 -9.32 3.83 -8.09
N ILE A 139 -9.62 5.04 -8.56
CA ILE A 139 -10.46 6.01 -7.83
C ILE A 139 -11.80 5.38 -7.45
N ARG A 140 -12.45 4.69 -8.40
CA ARG A 140 -13.70 3.98 -8.18
C ARG A 140 -13.58 2.97 -7.05
N ARG A 141 -12.55 2.12 -7.08
CA ARG A 141 -12.37 1.06 -6.09
C ARG A 141 -12.10 1.61 -4.69
N ILE A 142 -11.30 2.66 -4.57
CA ILE A 142 -11.02 3.32 -3.29
C ILE A 142 -12.27 3.97 -2.73
N ASN A 143 -13.02 4.70 -3.57
CA ASN A 143 -14.28 5.33 -3.16
C ASN A 143 -15.32 4.30 -2.74
N SER A 144 -15.44 3.15 -3.41
CA SER A 144 -16.39 2.10 -3.02
C SER A 144 -16.04 1.46 -1.68
N GLN A 145 -14.77 1.37 -1.32
CA GLN A 145 -14.33 0.89 0.00
C GLN A 145 -14.63 1.89 1.12
N SER A 146 -14.45 3.19 0.87
CA SER A 146 -14.73 4.25 1.85
C SER A 146 -16.23 4.51 2.05
N GLN A 147 -17.07 4.34 1.04
CA GLN A 147 -18.51 4.53 1.12
C GLN A 147 -19.21 3.50 2.01
N ASN A 148 -18.70 2.28 2.12
CA ASN A 148 -19.19 1.31 3.10
C ASN A 148 -19.04 1.78 4.56
N VAL A 149 -18.15 2.75 4.81
CA VAL A 149 -17.92 3.36 6.13
C VAL A 149 -18.67 4.70 6.27
N SER A 150 -18.94 5.42 5.18
CA SER A 150 -19.39 6.83 5.20
C SER A 150 -20.86 7.06 4.83
N LEU A 151 -21.65 6.03 4.53
CA LEU A 151 -23.12 6.20 4.42
C LEU A 151 -23.76 6.83 5.70
N ASN A 152 -22.99 6.86 6.81
CA ASN A 152 -23.40 7.47 8.07
C ASN A 152 -22.81 8.86 8.38
N LYS A 153 -21.89 9.41 7.55
CA LYS A 153 -21.25 10.71 7.81
C LYS A 153 -21.03 11.51 6.53
N GLN A 154 -22.10 11.89 5.86
CA GLN A 154 -21.98 12.85 4.75
C GLN A 154 -21.90 14.27 5.30
N ASN A 155 -20.85 14.99 4.91
CA ASN A 155 -20.87 16.44 4.90
C ASN A 155 -22.02 16.88 3.99
N LYS A 156 -22.98 17.61 4.55
CA LYS A 156 -24.28 17.95 3.95
C LYS A 156 -24.19 18.79 2.65
N ASN A 157 -23.02 19.12 2.15
CA ASN A 157 -22.87 20.13 1.10
C ASN A 157 -22.39 19.64 -0.27
N ASN A 158 -21.99 18.36 -0.46
CA ASN A 158 -21.55 17.88 -1.79
C ASN A 158 -22.07 16.48 -2.10
N TYR A 159 -23.26 16.40 -2.68
CA TYR A 159 -23.81 15.17 -3.24
C TYR A 159 -23.13 14.84 -4.57
N ASN A 160 -22.39 13.75 -4.62
CA ASN A 160 -21.77 13.26 -5.85
C ASN A 160 -22.76 12.38 -6.64
N HIS A 161 -23.51 12.99 -7.53
CA HIS A 161 -24.53 12.33 -8.34
C HIS A 161 -23.97 11.17 -9.18
N ILE A 162 -22.83 11.37 -9.85
CA ILE A 162 -22.19 10.34 -10.68
C ILE A 162 -21.65 9.20 -9.80
N GLY A 163 -21.04 9.53 -8.66
CA GLY A 163 -20.60 8.54 -7.70
C GLY A 163 -21.71 7.63 -7.20
N MET A 164 -22.91 8.20 -6.95
CA MET A 164 -24.09 7.44 -6.55
C MET A 164 -24.61 6.53 -7.68
N GLN A 165 -24.61 7.01 -8.93
CA GLN A 165 -25.00 6.19 -10.08
C GLN A 165 -24.07 4.98 -10.25
N ILE A 166 -22.76 5.20 -10.13
CA ILE A 166 -21.74 4.12 -10.18
C ILE A 166 -21.95 3.14 -9.03
N PHE A 167 -22.17 3.66 -7.81
CA PHE A 167 -22.41 2.82 -6.63
C PHE A 167 -23.64 1.93 -6.80
N LEU A 168 -24.76 2.45 -7.29
CA LEU A 168 -25.99 1.68 -7.53
C LEU A 168 -25.76 0.55 -8.55
N LEU A 169 -25.06 0.83 -9.65
CA LEU A 169 -24.72 -0.20 -10.63
C LEU A 169 -23.76 -1.25 -10.06
N GLU A 170 -22.75 -0.85 -9.26
CA GLU A 170 -21.86 -1.79 -8.59
C GLU A 170 -22.58 -2.68 -7.59
N ASP A 171 -23.48 -2.11 -6.80
CA ASP A 171 -24.28 -2.89 -5.85
C ASP A 171 -25.12 -3.94 -6.60
N TYR A 172 -25.73 -3.55 -7.71
CA TYR A 172 -26.46 -4.46 -8.58
C TYR A 172 -25.57 -5.60 -9.12
N TYR A 173 -24.38 -5.31 -9.66
CA TYR A 173 -23.50 -6.35 -10.21
C TYR A 173 -22.96 -7.31 -9.14
N ARG A 174 -22.79 -6.83 -7.90
CA ARG A 174 -22.33 -7.68 -6.79
C ARG A 174 -23.43 -8.47 -6.13
N ASN A 175 -24.58 -7.85 -5.98
CA ASN A 175 -25.63 -8.27 -5.06
C ASN A 175 -26.96 -8.61 -5.75
N GLY A 176 -27.12 -8.25 -7.02
CA GLY A 176 -28.38 -8.42 -7.75
C GLY A 176 -29.42 -7.35 -7.43
N ILE A 177 -30.59 -7.51 -8.03
CA ILE A 177 -31.71 -6.63 -7.90
C ILE A 177 -32.35 -6.72 -6.50
N TYR A 178 -33.05 -5.65 -6.07
CA TYR A 178 -33.91 -5.72 -4.90
C TYR A 178 -35.11 -6.62 -5.22
N GLU A 179 -35.36 -7.65 -4.40
CA GLU A 179 -36.49 -8.55 -4.53
C GLU A 179 -37.09 -8.87 -3.17
N ASN A 180 -38.41 -8.81 -3.05
CA ASN A 180 -39.14 -9.40 -1.96
C ASN A 180 -39.61 -10.81 -2.37
N LYS A 181 -39.26 -11.80 -1.55
CA LYS A 181 -39.72 -13.16 -1.74
C LYS A 181 -41.00 -13.37 -0.93
N GLU A 182 -42.06 -13.78 -1.61
CA GLU A 182 -43.31 -14.13 -0.97
C GLU A 182 -43.37 -15.65 -0.75
N THR A 183 -43.73 -16.05 0.46
CA THR A 183 -43.99 -17.45 0.76
C THR A 183 -45.43 -17.74 0.36
N VAL A 184 -45.59 -18.57 -0.66
CA VAL A 184 -46.89 -19.03 -1.15
C VAL A 184 -47.12 -20.44 -0.67
N ILE A 185 -48.28 -20.70 -0.09
CA ILE A 185 -48.73 -22.01 0.31
C ILE A 185 -49.74 -22.52 -0.71
N GLU A 186 -49.46 -23.65 -1.29
CA GLU A 186 -50.26 -24.23 -2.35
C GLU A 186 -50.63 -25.70 -2.02
N THR A 187 -51.84 -26.12 -2.37
CA THR A 187 -52.21 -27.54 -2.25
C THR A 187 -51.66 -28.32 -3.43
N ASN A 188 -50.85 -29.34 -3.14
CA ASN A 188 -50.12 -30.17 -4.12
C ASN A 188 -49.25 -29.34 -5.08
N GLY A 189 -48.71 -28.21 -4.63
CA GLY A 189 -47.80 -27.36 -5.39
C GLY A 189 -46.36 -27.87 -5.38
N GLU A 190 -45.46 -27.10 -6.05
CA GLU A 190 -44.04 -27.33 -5.99
C GLU A 190 -43.47 -26.69 -4.67
N GLY A 191 -42.49 -27.37 -4.05
CA GLY A 191 -41.82 -26.87 -2.84
C GLY A 191 -41.76 -27.92 -1.73
N GLU A 192 -41.39 -27.46 -0.51
CA GLU A 192 -41.33 -28.31 0.66
C GLU A 192 -42.74 -28.54 1.26
N ILE A 193 -43.02 -29.76 1.76
CA ILE A 193 -44.30 -30.05 2.39
C ILE A 193 -44.35 -29.38 3.78
N ASP A 194 -45.35 -28.53 4.00
CA ASP A 194 -45.74 -28.09 5.32
C ASP A 194 -46.54 -29.14 6.03
N TRP A 195 -45.86 -29.99 6.77
CA TRP A 195 -46.50 -31.10 7.48
C TRP A 195 -47.47 -30.61 8.57
N ASP A 196 -47.17 -29.48 9.18
CA ASP A 196 -48.05 -28.91 10.21
C ASP A 196 -49.40 -28.50 9.62
N LYS A 197 -49.36 -27.78 8.51
CA LYS A 197 -50.61 -27.38 7.80
C LYS A 197 -51.25 -28.60 7.14
N THR A 198 -50.49 -29.48 6.53
CA THR A 198 -51.03 -30.72 5.91
C THR A 198 -51.82 -31.53 6.93
N ILE A 199 -51.28 -31.72 8.13
CA ILE A 199 -51.92 -32.50 9.19
C ILE A 199 -53.17 -31.78 9.75
N ASN A 200 -53.12 -30.46 9.92
CA ASN A 200 -54.18 -29.70 10.56
C ASN A 200 -55.31 -29.27 9.59
N GLU A 201 -54.99 -29.07 8.31
CA GLU A 201 -55.93 -28.48 7.36
C GLU A 201 -56.46 -29.45 6.29
N THR A 202 -55.83 -30.65 6.10
CA THR A 202 -56.20 -31.59 5.08
C THR A 202 -56.76 -32.88 5.67
N THR A 203 -57.67 -33.53 4.91
CA THR A 203 -58.33 -34.76 5.38
C THR A 203 -57.45 -35.97 5.14
N ALA A 204 -57.11 -36.71 6.21
CA ALA A 204 -56.34 -37.95 6.13
C ALA A 204 -57.24 -39.14 5.82
N ILE A 205 -56.82 -39.98 4.87
CA ILE A 205 -57.41 -41.30 4.62
C ILE A 205 -56.72 -42.30 5.55
N ILE A 206 -57.48 -42.92 6.46
CA ILE A 206 -56.91 -43.90 7.38
C ILE A 206 -56.92 -45.29 6.76
N LYS A 207 -55.76 -45.90 6.55
CA LYS A 207 -55.61 -47.29 6.09
C LYS A 207 -54.61 -47.99 6.99
N ASN A 208 -55.01 -49.14 7.54
CA ASN A 208 -54.20 -49.95 8.47
C ASN A 208 -53.68 -49.14 9.69
N GLN A 209 -54.54 -48.28 10.28
CA GLN A 209 -54.26 -47.39 11.41
C GLN A 209 -53.17 -46.34 11.11
N LYS A 210 -52.85 -46.07 9.86
CA LYS A 210 -51.93 -45.05 9.43
C LYS A 210 -52.65 -44.00 8.59
N PRO A 211 -52.41 -42.70 8.83
CA PRO A 211 -52.94 -41.63 8.02
C PRO A 211 -52.16 -41.51 6.70
N TYR A 212 -52.89 -41.32 5.61
CA TYR A 212 -52.38 -41.02 4.26
C TYR A 212 -53.02 -39.72 3.81
N TYR A 213 -52.21 -38.71 3.47
CA TYR A 213 -52.68 -37.45 2.95
C TYR A 213 -52.56 -37.44 1.45
N VAL A 214 -53.68 -37.16 0.74
CA VAL A 214 -53.73 -37.05 -0.73
C VAL A 214 -53.50 -35.60 -1.16
N GLU A 215 -53.93 -34.70 -0.33
CA GLU A 215 -53.70 -33.28 -0.50
C GLU A 215 -52.57 -32.85 0.45
N LEU A 216 -51.47 -32.36 -0.11
CA LEU A 216 -50.30 -31.90 0.64
C LEU A 216 -50.26 -30.38 0.55
N GLN A 217 -50.13 -29.71 1.69
CA GLN A 217 -49.84 -28.28 1.70
C GLN A 217 -48.31 -28.08 1.49
N THR A 218 -47.93 -27.37 0.44
CA THR A 218 -46.54 -27.12 0.09
C THR A 218 -46.21 -25.63 0.26
N ILE A 219 -45.02 -25.38 0.79
CA ILE A 219 -44.46 -24.02 0.93
C ILE A 219 -43.51 -23.81 -0.24
N ASN A 220 -43.81 -22.82 -1.05
CA ASN A 220 -42.90 -22.37 -2.10
C ASN A 220 -42.56 -20.89 -1.91
N THR A 221 -41.32 -20.51 -2.24
CA THR A 221 -40.89 -19.15 -2.18
C THR A 221 -40.77 -18.60 -3.60
N ARG A 222 -41.65 -17.67 -3.97
CA ARG A 222 -41.66 -17.07 -5.30
C ARG A 222 -41.25 -15.61 -5.23
N SER A 223 -40.49 -15.14 -6.24
CA SER A 223 -40.26 -13.71 -6.45
C SER A 223 -41.50 -13.11 -7.15
N ASN A 224 -41.92 -11.94 -6.65
CA ASN A 224 -42.97 -11.21 -7.31
C ASN A 224 -42.36 -10.35 -8.43
N ASP A 225 -42.61 -10.70 -9.68
CA ASP A 225 -42.05 -9.98 -10.84
C ASP A 225 -42.67 -8.59 -11.01
N PHE A 226 -43.84 -8.35 -10.39
CA PHE A 226 -44.53 -7.05 -10.37
C PHE A 226 -44.31 -6.27 -9.07
N ASP A 227 -43.28 -6.65 -8.27
CA ASP A 227 -42.94 -5.88 -7.06
C ASP A 227 -42.55 -4.44 -7.43
N TYR A 228 -43.26 -3.49 -6.83
CA TYR A 228 -43.06 -2.06 -7.06
C TYR A 228 -41.59 -1.65 -6.85
N PHE A 229 -40.94 -2.15 -5.79
CA PHE A 229 -39.57 -1.78 -5.45
C PHE A 229 -38.54 -2.47 -6.35
N LYS A 230 -38.81 -3.68 -6.81
CA LYS A 230 -38.01 -4.38 -7.83
C LYS A 230 -37.98 -3.57 -9.12
N LEU A 231 -39.17 -3.25 -9.66
CA LEU A 231 -39.30 -2.50 -10.91
C LEU A 231 -38.75 -1.07 -10.80
N LEU A 232 -38.93 -0.41 -9.64
CA LEU A 232 -38.35 0.91 -9.36
C LEU A 232 -36.82 0.85 -9.40
N HIS A 233 -36.22 -0.17 -8.76
CA HIS A 233 -34.77 -0.38 -8.75
C HIS A 233 -34.25 -0.63 -10.17
N GLU A 234 -34.91 -1.49 -10.95
CA GLU A 234 -34.58 -1.75 -12.36
C GLU A 234 -34.60 -0.46 -13.19
N SER A 235 -35.65 0.36 -13.02
CA SER A 235 -35.76 1.63 -13.73
C SER A 235 -34.65 2.61 -13.39
N VAL A 236 -34.29 2.75 -12.10
CA VAL A 236 -33.16 3.58 -11.64
C VAL A 236 -31.85 3.09 -12.22
N LEU A 237 -31.60 1.78 -12.21
CA LEU A 237 -30.37 1.20 -12.77
C LEU A 237 -30.24 1.44 -14.28
N CYS A 238 -31.35 1.30 -15.02
CA CYS A 238 -31.38 1.60 -16.45
C CYS A 238 -31.10 3.08 -16.74
N GLU A 239 -31.65 3.99 -15.93
CA GLU A 239 -31.38 5.43 -16.03
C GLU A 239 -29.91 5.74 -15.72
N CYS A 240 -29.35 5.20 -14.63
CA CYS A 240 -27.94 5.34 -14.28
C CYS A 240 -27.02 4.82 -15.40
N SER A 241 -27.31 3.63 -15.92
CA SER A 241 -26.55 3.01 -17.01
C SER A 241 -26.59 3.87 -18.28
N ARG A 242 -27.76 4.39 -18.64
CA ARG A 242 -27.92 5.28 -19.81
C ARG A 242 -27.11 6.56 -19.64
N THR A 243 -27.23 7.22 -18.49
CA THR A 243 -26.49 8.46 -18.19
C THR A 243 -24.98 8.24 -18.28
N LEU A 244 -24.46 7.18 -17.68
CA LEU A 244 -23.03 6.87 -17.69
C LEU A 244 -22.53 6.45 -19.08
N ARG A 245 -23.36 5.80 -19.89
CA ARG A 245 -23.04 5.46 -21.28
C ARG A 245 -22.97 6.73 -22.16
N ASP A 246 -23.98 7.60 -22.04
CA ASP A 246 -24.05 8.83 -22.82
C ASP A 246 -22.88 9.78 -22.51
N THR A 247 -22.33 9.70 -21.31
CA THR A 247 -21.13 10.45 -20.88
C THR A 247 -19.82 9.73 -21.20
N GLY A 248 -19.83 8.51 -21.74
CA GLY A 248 -18.64 7.69 -22.02
C GLY A 248 -17.95 7.12 -20.77
N LEU A 249 -18.42 7.43 -19.56
CA LEU A 249 -17.82 6.94 -18.31
C LEU A 249 -17.99 5.44 -18.14
N LEU A 250 -19.07 4.86 -18.65
CA LEU A 250 -19.32 3.42 -18.56
C LEU A 250 -18.17 2.63 -19.18
N GLU A 251 -17.68 3.05 -20.35
CA GLU A 251 -16.58 2.43 -21.07
C GLU A 251 -15.25 2.62 -20.34
N TYR A 252 -14.92 3.84 -19.88
CA TYR A 252 -13.71 4.11 -19.11
C TYR A 252 -13.64 3.31 -17.81
N LEU A 253 -14.76 3.08 -17.15
CA LEU A 253 -14.82 2.27 -15.94
C LEU A 253 -14.87 0.76 -16.23
N GLY A 254 -15.04 0.36 -17.50
CA GLY A 254 -15.16 -1.02 -17.91
C GLY A 254 -16.41 -1.69 -17.33
N MET A 255 -17.52 -0.92 -17.23
CA MET A 255 -18.80 -1.43 -16.75
C MET A 255 -19.66 -1.88 -17.92
N VAL A 256 -20.44 -2.93 -17.72
CA VAL A 256 -21.36 -3.46 -18.73
C VAL A 256 -22.64 -2.62 -18.72
N PRO A 257 -23.22 -2.28 -19.88
CA PRO A 257 -24.53 -1.61 -19.92
C PRO A 257 -25.61 -2.46 -19.25
N CYS A 258 -26.49 -1.80 -18.51
CA CYS A 258 -27.61 -2.43 -17.80
C CYS A 258 -28.93 -2.01 -18.48
N GLU A 259 -29.68 -2.98 -19.04
CA GLU A 259 -30.97 -2.80 -19.69
C GLU A 259 -31.96 -3.85 -19.13
N LEU A 260 -32.59 -3.55 -17.99
CA LEU A 260 -33.48 -4.48 -17.27
C LEU A 260 -34.93 -4.24 -17.59
N THR A 261 -35.34 -2.96 -17.77
CA THR A 261 -36.71 -2.58 -18.01
C THR A 261 -36.80 -1.38 -18.96
N GLY A 262 -37.92 -1.25 -19.65
CA GLY A 262 -38.27 -0.06 -20.43
C GLY A 262 -39.10 0.96 -19.66
N MET A 263 -39.39 0.72 -18.38
CA MET A 263 -40.20 1.65 -17.56
C MET A 263 -39.37 2.88 -17.16
N GLU A 264 -39.97 4.05 -17.25
CA GLU A 264 -39.37 5.30 -16.79
C GLU A 264 -39.77 5.58 -15.34
N LEU A 265 -38.94 6.36 -14.60
CA LEU A 265 -39.24 6.76 -13.21
C LEU A 265 -40.58 7.45 -13.05
N SER A 266 -41.03 8.20 -14.07
CA SER A 266 -42.35 8.84 -14.13
C SER A 266 -43.54 7.88 -14.00
N SER A 267 -43.34 6.59 -14.32
CA SER A 267 -44.37 5.55 -14.23
C SER A 267 -44.67 5.12 -12.79
N PHE A 268 -43.80 5.46 -11.84
CA PHE A 268 -43.91 5.05 -10.42
C PHE A 268 -44.61 6.07 -9.54
N GLY A 269 -45.06 7.20 -10.11
CA GLY A 269 -45.70 8.31 -9.42
C GLY A 269 -44.80 9.53 -9.28
N ASP A 270 -45.25 10.53 -8.52
CA ASP A 270 -44.43 11.69 -8.24
C ASP A 270 -43.33 11.38 -7.20
N VAL A 271 -42.34 12.25 -7.12
CA VAL A 271 -41.17 12.06 -6.23
C VAL A 271 -41.58 11.92 -4.77
N ASN A 272 -42.61 12.63 -4.31
CA ASN A 272 -43.08 12.59 -2.92
C ASN A 272 -43.75 11.24 -2.63
N TYR A 273 -44.50 10.72 -3.58
CA TYR A 273 -45.11 9.40 -3.48
C TYR A 273 -44.06 8.30 -3.45
N ILE A 274 -43.05 8.33 -4.34
CA ILE A 274 -41.96 7.37 -4.35
C ILE A 274 -41.17 7.42 -3.03
N LYS A 275 -40.84 8.61 -2.52
CA LYS A 275 -40.19 8.79 -1.21
C LYS A 275 -41.02 8.17 -0.08
N TYR A 276 -42.31 8.46 -0.04
CA TYR A 276 -43.19 7.90 0.98
C TYR A 276 -43.17 6.38 0.95
N ARG A 277 -43.31 5.76 -0.23
CA ARG A 277 -43.29 4.30 -0.41
C ARG A 277 -41.97 3.70 0.06
N LEU A 278 -40.82 4.26 -0.37
CA LEU A 278 -39.50 3.81 0.04
C LEU A 278 -39.29 3.92 1.55
N GLN A 279 -39.76 5.01 2.17
CA GLN A 279 -39.64 5.19 3.61
C GLN A 279 -40.46 4.16 4.40
N GLN A 280 -41.63 3.78 3.91
CA GLN A 280 -42.43 2.73 4.52
C GLN A 280 -41.74 1.38 4.41
N GLU A 281 -41.22 1.01 3.24
CA GLU A 281 -40.51 -0.24 3.01
C GLU A 281 -39.21 -0.34 3.85
N ILE A 282 -38.44 0.74 3.97
CA ILE A 282 -37.25 0.83 4.80
C ILE A 282 -37.56 0.53 6.29
N ARG A 283 -38.73 0.94 6.78
CA ARG A 283 -39.15 0.70 8.18
C ARG A 283 -39.49 -0.75 8.45
N THR A 284 -40.01 -1.46 7.46
CA THR A 284 -40.42 -2.87 7.56
C THR A 284 -39.30 -3.84 7.16
N GLN A 285 -38.23 -3.39 6.48
CA GLN A 285 -37.17 -4.23 6.00
C GLN A 285 -36.12 -4.50 7.11
N PHE A 286 -36.02 -5.76 7.52
CA PHE A 286 -35.09 -6.21 8.56
C PHE A 286 -33.75 -6.70 8.00
N VAL A 287 -33.68 -7.08 6.73
CA VAL A 287 -32.43 -7.52 6.08
C VAL A 287 -31.57 -6.30 5.81
N THR A 288 -30.47 -6.13 6.53
CA THR A 288 -29.58 -4.96 6.47
C THR A 288 -29.16 -4.61 5.04
N ARG A 289 -28.81 -5.59 4.22
CA ARG A 289 -28.42 -5.38 2.82
C ARG A 289 -29.58 -4.74 2.02
N LYS A 290 -30.77 -5.34 2.06
CA LYS A 290 -31.95 -4.84 1.34
C LYS A 290 -32.34 -3.44 1.80
N ARG A 291 -32.25 -3.21 3.11
CA ARG A 291 -32.48 -1.90 3.70
C ARG A 291 -31.50 -0.85 3.17
N ASN A 292 -30.23 -1.20 3.04
CA ASN A 292 -29.22 -0.29 2.47
C ASN A 292 -29.47 0.01 0.99
N GLN A 293 -29.90 -0.99 0.19
CA GLN A 293 -30.31 -0.76 -1.20
C GLN A 293 -31.47 0.25 -1.28
N LEU A 294 -32.51 0.09 -0.47
CA LEU A 294 -33.64 1.03 -0.43
C LEU A 294 -33.21 2.44 0.01
N ILE A 295 -32.30 2.56 1.00
CA ILE A 295 -31.75 3.86 1.42
C ILE A 295 -30.98 4.52 0.28
N SER A 296 -30.20 3.76 -0.48
CA SER A 296 -29.45 4.29 -1.63
C SER A 296 -30.39 4.76 -2.75
N LEU A 297 -31.46 4.02 -3.03
CA LEU A 297 -32.49 4.43 -3.97
C LEU A 297 -33.21 5.72 -3.50
N LEU A 298 -33.58 5.78 -2.23
CA LEU A 298 -34.21 6.96 -1.64
C LEU A 298 -33.31 8.18 -1.75
N THR A 299 -32.03 8.04 -1.45
CA THR A 299 -31.02 9.10 -1.54
C THR A 299 -30.90 9.58 -2.99
N TYR A 300 -30.70 8.65 -3.94
CA TYR A 300 -30.61 8.99 -5.37
C TYR A 300 -31.81 9.78 -5.85
N ILE A 301 -33.04 9.30 -5.61
CA ILE A 301 -34.27 9.92 -6.07
C ILE A 301 -34.53 11.27 -5.39
N THR A 302 -34.14 11.39 -4.10
CA THR A 302 -34.32 12.64 -3.36
C THR A 302 -33.40 13.73 -3.88
N GLU A 303 -32.11 13.40 -4.02
CA GLU A 303 -31.10 14.38 -4.39
C GLU A 303 -31.15 14.73 -5.89
N SER A 304 -31.46 13.76 -6.76
CA SER A 304 -31.64 14.03 -8.20
C SER A 304 -32.73 15.02 -8.49
N ASN A 305 -33.76 15.10 -7.65
CA ASN A 305 -34.87 16.02 -7.82
C ASN A 305 -34.75 17.34 -7.04
N SER A 306 -34.03 17.38 -5.93
CA SER A 306 -33.76 18.61 -5.18
C SER A 306 -32.84 19.57 -5.93
N HIS A 307 -32.01 19.03 -6.83
CA HIS A 307 -31.04 19.80 -7.62
C HIS A 307 -31.52 20.19 -9.04
N ASN A 308 -32.78 20.03 -9.36
CA ASN A 308 -33.33 20.37 -10.69
C ASN A 308 -33.24 21.86 -11.10
N ILE A 309 -32.59 22.71 -10.28
CA ILE A 309 -32.49 24.14 -10.58
C ILE A 309 -31.06 24.64 -10.82
N SER A 310 -29.96 23.87 -10.53
CA SER A 310 -28.61 24.44 -10.69
C SER A 310 -27.47 23.48 -11.02
N ASN A 311 -27.67 22.19 -11.25
CA ASN A 311 -26.55 21.30 -11.53
C ASN A 311 -26.19 21.23 -13.01
N THR A 312 -25.57 22.29 -13.48
CA THR A 312 -24.88 22.33 -14.78
C THR A 312 -23.54 21.55 -14.76
N ILE A 313 -23.03 21.22 -13.56
CA ILE A 313 -21.77 20.52 -13.43
C ILE A 313 -21.92 19.20 -12.68
N LYS A 314 -21.31 18.14 -13.21
CA LYS A 314 -21.23 16.81 -12.59
C LYS A 314 -19.78 16.35 -12.54
N LEU A 315 -19.35 15.86 -11.38
CA LEU A 315 -17.97 15.52 -11.10
C LEU A 315 -17.82 14.02 -10.82
N TYR A 316 -16.78 13.42 -11.34
CA TYR A 316 -16.30 12.09 -10.94
C TYR A 316 -14.80 12.04 -10.87
N GLY A 317 -14.24 11.95 -9.67
CA GLY A 317 -12.80 11.97 -9.45
C GLY A 317 -12.44 12.30 -8.00
N THR A 318 -11.29 12.91 -7.81
CA THR A 318 -10.78 13.32 -6.50
C THR A 318 -10.05 14.65 -6.56
N TYR A 319 -10.15 15.42 -5.47
CA TYR A 319 -9.34 16.62 -5.20
C TYR A 319 -8.04 16.28 -4.48
N HIS A 320 -7.92 15.07 -3.96
CA HIS A 320 -6.83 14.59 -3.12
C HIS A 320 -6.19 13.34 -3.74
N PHE A 321 -5.50 13.50 -4.85
CA PHE A 321 -4.86 12.39 -5.52
C PHE A 321 -3.64 11.87 -4.72
N GLU A 322 -3.06 12.70 -3.85
CA GLU A 322 -2.04 12.31 -2.86
C GLU A 322 -2.54 11.19 -1.94
N HIS A 323 -3.81 11.27 -1.52
CA HIS A 323 -4.41 10.19 -0.71
C HIS A 323 -4.61 8.89 -1.52
N ILE A 324 -4.98 9.01 -2.80
CA ILE A 324 -5.04 7.84 -3.70
C ILE A 324 -3.67 7.17 -3.80
N TRP A 325 -2.60 7.97 -3.97
CA TRP A 325 -1.22 7.46 -4.04
C TRP A 325 -0.82 6.71 -2.77
N GLU A 326 -1.10 7.27 -1.60
CA GLU A 326 -0.83 6.66 -0.30
C GLU A 326 -1.59 5.33 -0.12
N VAL A 327 -2.89 5.29 -0.43
CA VAL A 327 -3.71 4.06 -0.34
C VAL A 327 -3.18 2.97 -1.27
N LEU A 328 -2.75 3.31 -2.48
CA LEU A 328 -2.13 2.38 -3.41
C LEU A 328 -0.85 1.77 -2.85
N CYS A 329 0.05 2.61 -2.32
CA CYS A 329 1.29 2.15 -1.71
C CYS A 329 1.01 1.22 -0.52
N LYS A 330 0.08 1.60 0.38
CA LYS A 330 -0.34 0.76 1.53
C LYS A 330 -0.85 -0.60 1.10
N ALA A 331 -1.72 -0.64 0.10
CA ALA A 331 -2.34 -1.88 -0.35
C ALA A 331 -1.36 -2.80 -1.10
N VAL A 332 -0.48 -2.24 -1.94
CA VAL A 332 0.43 -3.04 -2.79
C VAL A 332 1.66 -3.50 -2.02
N PHE A 333 2.15 -2.71 -1.06
CA PHE A 333 3.33 -3.08 -0.26
C PHE A 333 2.98 -3.74 1.08
N ASP A 334 1.71 -4.11 1.29
CA ASP A 334 1.24 -4.85 2.48
C ASP A 334 1.55 -4.12 3.80
N ASP A 335 0.97 -2.93 3.96
CA ASP A 335 1.17 -2.10 5.13
C ASP A 335 0.68 -2.77 6.42
N LEU A 336 1.58 -2.94 7.37
CA LEU A 336 1.31 -3.55 8.68
C LEU A 336 0.89 -2.52 9.73
N TYR A 337 1.19 -1.23 9.52
CA TYR A 337 0.92 -0.19 10.50
C TYR A 337 -0.58 0.11 10.63
N ASN A 338 -1.28 0.21 9.50
CA ASN A 338 -2.70 0.58 9.46
C ASN A 338 -3.65 -0.63 9.50
N ASN A 339 -3.17 -1.84 9.30
CA ASN A 339 -3.99 -3.05 9.23
C ASN A 339 -4.30 -3.68 10.60
N ASP A 340 -4.16 -2.95 11.73
CA ASP A 340 -4.31 -3.47 13.10
C ASP A 340 -3.58 -4.81 13.33
N TYR A 341 -2.48 -5.00 12.61
CA TYR A 341 -1.67 -6.19 12.70
C TYR A 341 -1.08 -6.28 14.10
N ARG A 342 -1.63 -7.19 14.88
CA ARG A 342 -1.11 -7.46 16.22
C ARG A 342 0.16 -8.28 16.09
N ILE A 343 1.20 -7.88 16.81
CA ILE A 343 2.41 -8.66 17.02
C ILE A 343 2.01 -9.89 17.84
N GLY A 344 1.27 -10.77 17.21
CA GLY A 344 0.64 -11.92 17.84
C GLY A 344 1.63 -13.00 18.21
N ASN A 345 1.17 -13.95 19.02
CA ASN A 345 1.93 -15.05 19.65
C ASN A 345 2.79 -15.91 18.70
N SER A 346 2.67 -15.79 17.39
CA SER A 346 3.31 -16.71 16.46
C SER A 346 4.29 -16.06 15.46
N TYR A 347 4.20 -14.76 15.20
CA TYR A 347 4.88 -14.23 14.03
C TYR A 347 6.08 -13.31 14.32
N LEU A 348 6.06 -12.56 15.41
CA LEU A 348 7.09 -11.56 15.69
C LEU A 348 7.77 -11.72 17.05
N LYS A 349 7.79 -12.90 17.63
CA LYS A 349 8.73 -13.21 18.72
C LYS A 349 10.19 -13.13 18.26
N ALA A 350 10.41 -13.22 16.98
CA ALA A 350 11.63 -12.96 16.25
C ALA A 350 11.25 -12.83 14.76
N SER A 351 12.13 -12.28 13.94
CA SER A 351 11.92 -12.28 12.50
C SER A 351 11.58 -13.69 11.98
N PRO A 352 10.82 -13.81 10.88
CA PRO A 352 10.47 -15.13 10.33
C PRO A 352 11.66 -16.05 10.11
N SER A 353 12.78 -15.51 9.66
CA SER A 353 14.01 -16.27 9.42
C SER A 353 14.68 -16.72 10.71
N ILE A 354 14.68 -15.87 11.73
CA ILE A 354 15.21 -16.23 13.05
C ILE A 354 14.37 -17.31 13.70
N ASN A 355 13.06 -17.25 13.60
CA ASN A 355 12.17 -18.31 14.08
C ASN A 355 12.45 -19.66 13.39
N LYS A 356 12.72 -19.65 12.08
CA LYS A 356 13.12 -20.86 11.34
C LYS A 356 14.44 -21.43 11.89
N LEU A 357 15.41 -20.57 12.16
CA LEU A 357 16.70 -20.98 12.73
C LEU A 357 16.58 -21.53 14.16
N ILE A 358 15.71 -20.93 14.99
CA ILE A 358 15.39 -21.43 16.34
C ILE A 358 14.73 -22.80 16.26
N ASN A 359 13.74 -22.96 15.39
CA ASN A 359 12.99 -24.21 15.24
C ASN A 359 13.86 -25.33 14.68
N ALA A 360 14.83 -25.00 13.83
CA ALA A 360 15.80 -25.94 13.29
C ALA A 360 16.98 -26.24 14.24
N GLY A 361 17.04 -25.60 15.40
CA GLY A 361 18.08 -25.83 16.41
C GLY A 361 19.39 -25.11 16.17
N TYR A 362 19.48 -24.20 15.18
CA TYR A 362 20.67 -23.39 14.93
C TYR A 362 20.81 -22.20 15.89
N LEU A 363 19.72 -21.78 16.50
CA LEU A 363 19.67 -20.71 17.49
C LEU A 363 19.05 -21.21 18.80
N LYS A 364 19.63 -20.81 19.93
CA LYS A 364 19.06 -21.15 21.25
C LYS A 364 17.73 -20.43 21.47
N LYS A 365 16.77 -21.16 22.03
CA LYS A 365 15.57 -20.55 22.65
C LYS A 365 16.01 -19.67 23.83
N GLY A 366 15.45 -18.52 23.99
CA GLY A 366 15.74 -17.63 25.12
C GLY A 366 15.94 -16.19 24.71
N ILE A 367 15.62 -15.90 23.47
CA ILE A 367 15.64 -14.55 22.91
C ILE A 367 14.21 -14.06 22.80
N SER A 368 13.50 -14.11 23.91
CA SER A 368 12.24 -13.39 24.02
C SER A 368 12.59 -11.95 24.39
N PRO A 369 12.12 -10.96 23.67
CA PRO A 369 12.21 -9.59 24.15
C PRO A 369 11.33 -9.50 25.40
N ASP A 370 11.96 -9.42 26.57
CA ASP A 370 11.25 -9.34 27.86
C ASP A 370 10.42 -8.03 28.01
N ARG A 371 10.48 -7.15 27.01
CA ARG A 371 9.95 -5.79 27.09
C ARG A 371 8.80 -5.48 26.12
N VAL A 372 8.47 -6.33 25.15
CA VAL A 372 7.43 -6.02 24.19
C VAL A 372 6.19 -6.86 24.49
N ASP A 373 5.11 -6.18 24.81
CA ASP A 373 3.80 -6.80 24.91
C ASP A 373 3.40 -7.36 23.53
N THR A 374 3.22 -8.67 23.45
CA THR A 374 2.83 -9.38 22.23
C THR A 374 1.42 -9.03 21.73
N SER A 375 0.63 -8.32 22.55
CA SER A 375 -0.65 -7.74 22.16
C SER A 375 -0.53 -6.39 21.46
N SER A 376 0.66 -5.78 21.46
CA SER A 376 0.92 -4.49 20.82
C SER A 376 0.89 -4.59 19.31
N ASN A 377 0.50 -3.51 18.66
CA ASN A 377 0.62 -3.28 17.23
C ASN A 377 1.74 -2.25 16.96
N PHE A 378 2.09 -2.03 15.69
CA PHE A 378 3.14 -1.07 15.34
C PHE A 378 2.84 0.36 15.80
N LYS A 379 1.57 0.75 15.93
CA LYS A 379 1.17 2.07 16.47
C LYS A 379 1.54 2.23 17.94
N ASN A 380 1.48 1.13 18.71
CA ASN A 380 1.78 1.15 20.14
C ASN A 380 3.28 1.05 20.46
N LEU A 381 4.08 0.63 19.48
CA LEU A 381 5.55 0.53 19.64
C LEU A 381 6.25 1.87 19.47
N ILE A 382 5.61 2.85 18.86
CA ILE A 382 6.15 4.20 18.71
C ILE A 382 6.08 4.90 20.06
N GLU A 383 7.22 5.43 20.50
CA GLU A 383 7.31 6.22 21.71
C GLU A 383 6.36 7.43 21.67
N ARG A 384 5.63 7.65 22.75
CA ARG A 384 4.71 8.77 22.90
C ARG A 384 5.42 9.93 23.59
N VAL A 385 4.98 11.14 23.28
CA VAL A 385 5.50 12.34 23.93
C VAL A 385 4.80 12.56 25.25
N ASP A 386 5.55 12.60 26.36
CA ASP A 386 5.04 12.92 27.67
C ASP A 386 5.23 14.41 28.01
N TRP A 387 4.16 15.05 28.43
CA TRP A 387 4.16 16.41 28.92
C TRP A 387 4.17 16.42 30.44
N ASN A 388 5.29 16.87 31.03
CA ASN A 388 5.44 17.00 32.48
C ASN A 388 5.13 18.44 32.90
N MET A 389 3.89 18.67 33.33
CA MET A 389 3.38 20.00 33.69
C MET A 389 3.49 20.22 35.19
N HIS A 390 4.04 21.36 35.60
CA HIS A 390 4.11 21.77 36.99
C HIS A 390 2.82 22.47 37.39
N ILE A 391 2.02 21.83 38.25
CA ILE A 391 0.75 22.35 38.76
C ILE A 391 0.79 22.26 40.30
N ASN A 392 0.61 23.37 40.98
CA ASN A 392 0.52 23.44 42.45
C ASN A 392 1.63 22.67 43.18
N ASN A 393 2.90 22.91 42.82
CA ASN A 393 4.08 22.22 43.36
C ASN A 393 4.16 20.70 43.13
N SER A 394 3.34 20.15 42.25
CA SER A 394 3.41 18.77 41.78
C SER A 394 3.67 18.70 40.28
N VAL A 395 4.22 17.58 39.83
CA VAL A 395 4.40 17.31 38.40
C VAL A 395 3.27 16.37 37.96
N LEU A 396 2.46 16.84 36.99
CA LEU A 396 1.44 16.04 36.33
C LEU A 396 1.97 15.64 34.95
N THR A 397 2.13 14.33 34.72
CA THR A 397 2.48 13.77 33.42
C THR A 397 1.22 13.53 32.60
N CYS A 398 1.14 14.13 31.43
CA CYS A 398 0.06 13.96 30.48
C CYS A 398 0.63 13.40 29.17
N THR A 399 0.09 12.28 28.69
CA THR A 399 0.46 11.69 27.40
C THR A 399 -0.70 11.91 26.43
N PRO A 400 -0.60 12.87 25.51
CA PRO A 400 -1.64 13.13 24.53
C PRO A 400 -1.76 11.95 23.54
N ASP A 401 -2.91 11.81 22.92
CA ASP A 401 -3.20 10.73 21.95
C ASP A 401 -2.39 10.83 20.64
N GLY A 402 -1.72 11.97 20.40
CA GLY A 402 -0.88 12.19 19.22
C GLY A 402 0.49 11.52 19.35
N SER A 403 0.90 10.81 18.32
CA SER A 403 2.24 10.22 18.19
C SER A 403 2.77 10.43 16.76
N LEU A 404 4.01 10.02 16.54
CA LEU A 404 4.56 9.89 15.20
C LEU A 404 3.76 8.84 14.42
N THR A 405 3.32 9.16 13.21
CA THR A 405 2.49 8.27 12.38
C THR A 405 3.14 8.09 11.00
N PRO A 406 3.97 7.05 10.81
CA PRO A 406 4.49 6.71 9.49
C PRO A 406 3.37 6.32 8.54
N ASP A 407 3.53 6.60 7.25
CA ASP A 407 2.52 6.22 6.25
C ASP A 407 2.43 4.70 6.10
N LEU A 408 3.58 4.02 5.97
CA LEU A 408 3.65 2.57 5.79
C LEU A 408 4.80 1.96 6.61
N ILE A 409 4.51 0.83 7.24
CA ILE A 409 5.50 -0.08 7.81
C ILE A 409 5.28 -1.45 7.18
N CYS A 410 6.34 -2.01 6.59
CA CYS A 410 6.28 -3.31 5.94
C CYS A 410 7.45 -4.19 6.42
N ILE A 411 7.26 -5.49 6.36
CA ILE A 411 8.30 -6.50 6.66
C ILE A 411 8.23 -7.56 5.57
N ASP A 412 9.37 -7.90 5.00
CA ASP A 412 9.44 -8.96 4.00
C ASP A 412 9.94 -10.31 4.58
N GLU A 413 9.89 -11.35 3.77
CA GLU A 413 10.37 -12.67 4.15
C GLU A 413 11.89 -12.74 4.39
N LYS A 414 12.65 -11.71 4.01
CA LYS A 414 14.10 -11.61 4.19
C LYS A 414 14.49 -10.76 5.40
N ASP A 415 13.55 -10.50 6.31
CA ASP A 415 13.76 -9.71 7.53
C ASP A 415 14.23 -8.28 7.28
N ILE A 416 13.79 -7.68 6.19
CA ILE A 416 13.98 -6.26 5.93
C ILE A 416 12.78 -5.52 6.51
N PHE A 417 13.07 -4.50 7.31
CA PHE A 417 12.06 -3.60 7.86
C PHE A 417 11.99 -2.32 7.03
N TYR A 418 10.82 -2.03 6.50
CA TYR A 418 10.57 -0.90 5.62
C TYR A 418 9.83 0.19 6.37
N ILE A 419 10.36 1.41 6.31
CA ILE A 419 9.72 2.65 6.77
C ILE A 419 9.54 3.50 5.53
N LEU A 420 8.31 3.54 5.01
CA LEU A 420 8.03 4.16 3.73
C LEU A 420 7.05 5.32 3.91
N ASP A 421 7.33 6.42 3.25
CA ASP A 421 6.49 7.61 3.25
C ASP A 421 6.08 7.92 1.81
N ALA A 422 4.77 7.89 1.55
CA ALA A 422 4.20 7.99 0.21
C ALA A 422 3.96 9.44 -0.17
N LYS A 423 4.87 10.03 -0.92
CA LYS A 423 4.80 11.43 -1.36
C LYS A 423 4.36 11.56 -2.82
N TYR A 424 3.31 12.30 -3.04
CA TYR A 424 2.86 12.62 -4.39
C TYR A 424 3.59 13.85 -4.93
N TYR A 425 4.94 13.75 -5.05
CA TYR A 425 5.82 14.81 -5.53
C TYR A 425 6.49 14.42 -6.84
N LEU A 426 6.87 15.43 -7.63
CA LEU A 426 7.64 15.29 -8.87
C LEU A 426 8.95 16.07 -8.72
N VAL A 427 9.92 15.44 -8.08
CA VAL A 427 11.22 16.08 -7.78
C VAL A 427 11.95 16.39 -9.09
N LYS A 428 12.32 17.65 -9.27
CA LYS A 428 13.13 18.15 -10.38
C LYS A 428 14.53 18.47 -9.89
N VAL A 429 15.54 18.09 -10.66
CA VAL A 429 16.94 18.39 -10.38
C VAL A 429 17.46 19.25 -11.52
N SER A 430 17.93 20.45 -11.19
CA SER A 430 18.67 21.31 -12.10
C SER A 430 20.16 21.11 -11.89
N GLU A 431 20.81 20.36 -12.78
CA GLU A 431 22.25 20.08 -12.70
C GLU A 431 23.09 21.34 -12.76
N GLN A 432 22.71 22.29 -13.64
CA GLN A 432 23.41 23.55 -13.85
C GLN A 432 23.36 24.46 -12.61
N ALA A 433 22.17 24.55 -11.96
CA ALA A 433 21.98 25.39 -10.80
C ALA A 433 22.30 24.65 -9.47
N ARG A 434 22.57 23.34 -9.49
CA ARG A 434 22.69 22.46 -8.33
C ARG A 434 21.52 22.63 -7.35
N LYS A 435 20.31 22.77 -7.91
CA LYS A 435 19.08 23.03 -7.17
C LYS A 435 18.10 21.89 -7.34
N ILE A 436 17.41 21.56 -6.27
CA ILE A 436 16.32 20.59 -6.24
C ILE A 436 15.01 21.35 -6.02
N GLU A 437 13.98 21.01 -6.77
CA GLU A 437 12.65 21.58 -6.67
C GLU A 437 11.61 20.48 -6.43
N ASN A 438 10.51 20.81 -5.77
CA ASN A 438 9.44 19.87 -5.40
C ASN A 438 9.90 18.69 -4.54
N GLN A 439 10.83 18.93 -3.65
CA GLN A 439 11.31 17.95 -2.68
C GLN A 439 10.45 17.97 -1.40
N PRO A 440 10.42 16.88 -0.62
CA PRO A 440 9.87 16.90 0.73
C PRO A 440 10.52 18.00 1.58
N GLY A 441 9.71 18.68 2.39
CA GLY A 441 10.21 19.72 3.29
C GLY A 441 11.11 19.17 4.40
N ILE A 442 11.83 20.05 5.09
CA ILE A 442 12.72 19.66 6.21
C ILE A 442 11.93 18.94 7.32
N GLN A 443 10.67 19.29 7.53
CA GLN A 443 9.81 18.63 8.52
C GLN A 443 9.53 17.17 8.17
N ASP A 444 9.28 16.87 6.90
CA ASP A 444 9.08 15.50 6.41
C ASP A 444 10.37 14.68 6.57
N ILE A 445 11.52 15.29 6.25
CA ILE A 445 12.83 14.66 6.41
C ILE A 445 13.09 14.32 7.88
N LEU A 446 12.86 15.26 8.79
CA LEU A 446 13.03 15.05 10.22
C LEU A 446 12.09 13.99 10.78
N LYS A 447 10.81 13.98 10.36
CA LYS A 447 9.83 12.94 10.73
C LYS A 447 10.32 11.56 10.29
N GLN A 448 10.85 11.43 9.09
CA GLN A 448 11.28 10.16 8.55
C GLN A 448 12.49 9.58 9.32
N PHE A 449 13.44 10.43 9.73
CA PHE A 449 14.50 10.01 10.66
C PHE A 449 13.96 9.67 12.05
N ALA A 450 12.99 10.43 12.54
CA ALA A 450 12.36 10.18 13.83
C ALA A 450 11.62 8.82 13.84
N TYR A 451 10.98 8.42 12.74
CA TYR A 451 10.35 7.10 12.61
C TYR A 451 11.38 5.97 12.71
N GLU A 452 12.51 6.07 12.03
CA GLU A 452 13.56 5.06 12.10
C GLU A 452 14.11 4.96 13.54
N ARG A 453 14.30 6.10 14.21
CA ARG A 453 14.74 6.14 15.60
C ARG A 453 13.71 5.54 16.57
N ALA A 454 12.43 5.82 16.37
CA ALA A 454 11.35 5.32 17.21
C ALA A 454 11.22 3.78 17.18
N TYR A 455 11.58 3.15 16.06
CA TYR A 455 11.58 1.70 15.93
C TYR A 455 12.93 1.04 16.28
N HIS A 456 13.96 1.80 16.63
CA HIS A 456 15.31 1.27 16.80
C HIS A 456 15.38 0.14 17.83
N ASP A 457 14.81 0.31 19.02
CA ASP A 457 14.82 -0.71 20.07
C ASP A 457 14.02 -1.96 19.67
N PHE A 458 12.88 -1.76 18.99
CA PHE A 458 12.12 -2.86 18.41
C PHE A 458 12.96 -3.65 17.39
N LEU A 459 13.61 -2.97 16.47
CA LEU A 459 14.45 -3.59 15.44
C LEU A 459 15.58 -4.39 16.05
N LYS A 460 16.21 -3.86 17.11
CA LYS A 460 17.28 -4.51 17.86
C LYS A 460 16.78 -5.75 18.60
N ASP A 461 15.69 -5.64 19.33
CA ASP A 461 15.12 -6.72 20.14
C ASP A 461 14.58 -7.86 19.30
N PHE A 462 13.95 -7.55 18.16
CA PHE A 462 13.43 -8.53 17.21
C PHE A 462 14.42 -8.94 16.13
N ARG A 463 15.67 -8.40 16.19
CA ARG A 463 16.80 -8.78 15.33
C ARG A 463 16.59 -8.54 13.86
N PHE A 464 16.03 -7.40 13.53
CA PHE A 464 16.09 -6.89 12.17
C PHE A 464 17.48 -6.27 11.94
N TYR A 465 18.18 -6.76 10.93
CA TYR A 465 19.53 -6.27 10.62
C TYR A 465 19.55 -5.24 9.52
N ARG A 466 18.48 -5.16 8.76
CA ARG A 466 18.39 -4.31 7.60
C ARG A 466 17.08 -3.52 7.60
N THR A 467 17.23 -2.25 7.32
CA THR A 467 16.11 -1.34 7.13
C THR A 467 16.18 -0.69 5.76
N LEU A 468 15.01 -0.32 5.26
CA LEU A 468 14.88 0.65 4.19
C LEU A 468 14.02 1.80 4.70
N ASN A 469 14.63 2.97 4.81
CA ASN A 469 13.94 4.22 5.07
C ASN A 469 13.83 4.98 3.75
N ALA A 470 12.62 5.25 3.24
CA ALA A 470 12.47 5.81 1.91
C ALA A 470 11.22 6.67 1.72
N PHE A 471 11.36 7.72 0.89
CA PHE A 471 10.26 8.40 0.23
C PHE A 471 9.89 7.66 -1.05
N ILE A 472 8.60 7.43 -1.26
CA ILE A 472 8.06 6.78 -2.45
C ILE A 472 7.25 7.79 -3.25
N MET A 473 7.68 8.06 -4.49
CA MET A 473 7.10 9.04 -5.39
C MET A 473 6.68 8.42 -6.72
N PRO A 474 5.72 9.00 -7.46
CA PRO A 474 5.39 8.53 -8.80
C PRO A 474 6.51 8.88 -9.79
N SER A 475 6.86 7.92 -10.65
CA SER A 475 7.76 8.19 -11.78
C SER A 475 7.02 8.89 -12.92
N LEU A 476 7.74 9.70 -13.70
CA LEU A 476 7.19 10.40 -14.86
C LEU A 476 6.80 9.41 -15.98
N TYR A 477 5.68 9.67 -16.64
CA TYR A 477 5.13 8.83 -17.70
C TYR A 477 6.09 8.72 -18.91
N SER A 478 6.77 9.81 -19.29
CA SER A 478 7.75 9.83 -20.39
C SER A 478 8.88 8.82 -20.22
N LYS A 479 9.22 8.44 -18.98
CA LYS A 479 10.31 7.50 -18.67
C LYS A 479 9.91 6.03 -18.76
N TRP A 480 8.62 5.71 -18.91
CA TRP A 480 8.15 4.32 -18.81
C TRP A 480 8.61 3.44 -19.97
N ASN A 481 8.75 4.01 -21.15
CA ASN A 481 9.21 3.27 -22.34
C ASN A 481 10.67 2.83 -22.22
N GLU A 482 11.50 3.61 -21.52
CA GLU A 482 12.90 3.31 -21.28
C GLU A 482 13.08 2.20 -20.20
N GLN A 483 12.05 1.97 -19.39
CA GLN A 483 12.15 1.19 -18.15
C GLN A 483 11.10 0.07 -18.05
N LYS A 484 10.75 -0.54 -19.18
CA LYS A 484 9.66 -1.54 -19.27
C LYS A 484 9.69 -2.67 -18.22
N ASN A 485 10.87 -2.99 -17.69
CA ASN A 485 11.06 -4.11 -16.76
C ASN A 485 11.37 -3.70 -15.31
N THR A 486 11.43 -2.42 -14.98
CA THR A 486 11.71 -1.94 -13.62
C THR A 486 10.45 -1.41 -12.94
N ILE A 487 10.28 -1.77 -11.66
CA ILE A 487 9.17 -1.27 -10.85
C ILE A 487 9.48 0.09 -10.23
N SER A 488 10.77 0.35 -9.97
CA SER A 488 11.28 1.50 -9.25
C SER A 488 12.56 2.03 -9.85
N ILE A 489 12.83 3.29 -9.59
CA ILE A 489 14.03 4.01 -9.96
C ILE A 489 14.60 4.65 -8.71
N LEU A 490 15.90 4.51 -8.50
CA LEU A 490 16.60 5.28 -7.50
C LEU A 490 16.81 6.70 -8.02
N LYS A 491 16.18 7.69 -7.39
CA LYS A 491 16.36 9.11 -7.70
C LYS A 491 17.57 9.70 -6.98
N GLY A 492 17.82 9.22 -5.79
CA GLY A 492 18.88 9.68 -4.90
C GLY A 492 18.63 9.30 -3.45
N ASN A 493 19.31 9.97 -2.56
CA ASN A 493 19.10 9.83 -1.13
C ASN A 493 19.24 11.18 -0.40
N VAL A 494 18.69 11.24 0.81
CA VAL A 494 18.77 12.39 1.70
C VAL A 494 19.61 12.00 2.90
N THR A 495 20.64 12.78 3.18
CA THR A 495 21.51 12.61 4.35
C THR A 495 21.39 13.85 5.22
N PHE A 496 21.42 13.66 6.54
CA PHE A 496 21.39 14.76 7.49
C PHE A 496 22.39 14.46 8.60
N SER A 497 23.55 15.14 8.55
CA SER A 497 24.68 14.89 9.45
C SER A 497 24.31 15.01 10.92
N LEU A 498 23.41 15.93 11.27
CA LEU A 498 22.92 16.09 12.64
C LEU A 498 22.26 14.80 13.20
N MET A 499 21.54 14.04 12.36
CA MET A 499 20.87 12.80 12.73
C MET A 499 21.76 11.58 12.61
N GLN A 500 22.92 11.70 12.00
CA GLN A 500 23.82 10.60 11.66
C GLN A 500 25.13 10.60 12.47
N THR A 501 25.34 11.59 13.37
CA THR A 501 26.62 11.82 14.05
C THR A 501 26.82 11.08 15.38
N SER A 502 25.83 10.37 15.91
CA SER A 502 26.08 9.60 17.13
C SER A 502 26.83 8.30 16.83
N SER A 503 27.97 8.09 17.47
CA SER A 503 28.84 6.91 17.26
C SER A 503 28.18 5.55 17.61
N TYR A 504 26.99 5.56 18.21
CA TYR A 504 26.31 4.37 18.70
C TYR A 504 25.09 3.95 17.88
N ASP A 505 24.43 4.88 17.17
CA ASP A 505 23.19 4.64 16.44
C ASP A 505 23.15 5.49 15.16
N MET A 506 23.96 5.12 14.16
CA MET A 506 23.86 5.80 12.86
C MET A 506 22.57 5.41 12.15
N LEU A 507 21.71 6.39 11.93
CA LEU A 507 20.54 6.23 11.06
C LEU A 507 21.01 6.18 9.59
N GLY A 508 20.30 5.41 8.78
CA GLY A 508 20.55 5.31 7.35
C GLY A 508 20.23 6.60 6.60
N ALA A 509 20.69 6.71 5.37
CA ALA A 509 20.19 7.73 4.46
C ALA A 509 18.74 7.39 4.07
N ILE A 510 17.88 8.41 3.98
CA ILE A 510 16.53 8.24 3.44
C ILE A 510 16.66 8.10 1.93
N GLN A 511 16.23 6.99 1.38
CA GLN A 511 16.23 6.75 -0.07
C GLN A 511 15.08 7.50 -0.74
N VAL A 512 15.27 7.99 -1.96
CA VAL A 512 14.24 8.62 -2.78
C VAL A 512 13.98 7.70 -3.97
N LEU A 513 12.82 7.04 -3.95
CA LEU A 513 12.43 6.05 -4.94
C LEU A 513 11.25 6.55 -5.77
N GLU A 514 11.40 6.53 -7.09
CA GLU A 514 10.30 6.74 -8.03
C GLU A 514 9.68 5.39 -8.38
N ILE A 515 8.39 5.19 -8.10
CA ILE A 515 7.65 3.96 -8.43
C ILE A 515 6.76 4.23 -9.64
N ARG A 516 6.68 3.27 -10.53
CA ARG A 516 5.83 3.34 -11.71
C ARG A 516 4.35 3.22 -11.31
N PRO A 517 3.51 4.26 -11.51
CA PRO A 517 2.11 4.24 -11.11
C PRO A 517 1.32 3.08 -11.72
N GLU A 518 1.60 2.71 -12.97
CA GLU A 518 0.94 1.59 -13.63
C GLU A 518 1.14 0.26 -12.90
N PHE A 519 2.34 0.02 -12.36
CA PHE A 519 2.62 -1.17 -11.54
C PHE A 519 1.73 -1.22 -10.29
N LEU A 520 1.58 -0.09 -9.58
CA LEU A 520 0.70 -0.03 -8.42
C LEU A 520 -0.77 -0.23 -8.80
N TYR A 521 -1.21 0.38 -9.90
CA TYR A 521 -2.60 0.25 -10.37
C TYR A 521 -2.96 -1.19 -10.71
N GLU A 522 -2.12 -1.88 -11.47
CA GLU A 522 -2.36 -3.26 -11.88
C GLU A 522 -2.45 -4.21 -10.69
N ASN A 523 -1.51 -4.10 -9.75
CA ASN A 523 -1.50 -4.95 -8.57
C ASN A 523 -2.67 -4.62 -7.63
N PHE A 524 -2.96 -3.34 -7.41
CA PHE A 524 -4.11 -2.91 -6.62
C PHE A 524 -5.43 -3.43 -7.20
N LEU A 525 -5.68 -3.25 -8.49
CA LEU A 525 -6.90 -3.71 -9.15
C LEU A 525 -7.05 -5.24 -9.12
N GLN A 526 -5.96 -5.99 -9.04
CA GLN A 526 -5.95 -7.44 -8.90
C GLN A 526 -5.96 -7.93 -7.44
N SER A 527 -5.98 -7.02 -6.45
CA SER A 527 -5.83 -7.35 -5.00
C SER A 527 -4.55 -8.13 -4.70
N LYS A 528 -3.45 -7.80 -5.34
CA LYS A 528 -2.15 -8.44 -5.14
C LYS A 528 -1.22 -7.55 -4.33
N THR A 529 -0.54 -8.14 -3.36
CA THR A 529 0.60 -7.51 -2.68
C THR A 529 1.89 -7.86 -3.41
N CYS A 530 2.80 -6.90 -3.51
CA CYS A 530 4.03 -7.02 -4.31
C CYS A 530 5.26 -6.43 -3.63
N LEU A 531 5.36 -6.53 -2.31
CA LEU A 531 6.52 -6.07 -1.55
C LEU A 531 7.83 -6.75 -2.04
N HIS A 532 7.77 -8.05 -2.42
CA HIS A 532 8.91 -8.80 -2.93
C HIS A 532 9.60 -8.15 -4.15
N ALA A 533 8.84 -7.44 -4.97
CA ALA A 533 9.39 -6.76 -6.14
C ALA A 533 10.22 -5.53 -5.72
N LEU A 534 9.77 -4.77 -4.70
CA LEU A 534 10.54 -3.70 -4.08
C LEU A 534 11.79 -4.27 -3.39
N THR A 535 11.65 -5.37 -2.63
CA THR A 535 12.77 -6.08 -2.00
C THR A 535 13.85 -6.47 -2.99
N LYS A 536 13.47 -7.01 -4.13
CA LYS A 536 14.41 -7.36 -5.19
C LYS A 536 15.18 -6.13 -5.66
N PHE A 537 14.48 -5.06 -5.99
CA PHE A 537 15.09 -3.82 -6.46
C PHE A 537 16.07 -3.23 -5.44
N VAL A 538 15.67 -3.08 -4.18
CA VAL A 538 16.52 -2.44 -3.15
C VAL A 538 17.74 -3.30 -2.80
N SER A 539 17.59 -4.63 -2.84
CA SER A 539 18.70 -5.56 -2.60
C SER A 539 19.73 -5.55 -3.74
N GLU A 540 19.27 -5.54 -4.99
CA GLU A 540 20.12 -5.48 -6.18
C GLU A 540 20.93 -4.16 -6.28
N ASN A 541 20.35 -3.06 -5.76
CA ASN A 541 20.97 -1.73 -5.79
C ASN A 541 21.71 -1.37 -4.49
N GLY A 542 21.78 -2.27 -3.50
CA GLY A 542 22.51 -2.04 -2.25
C GLY A 542 21.99 -0.90 -1.39
N LEU A 543 20.65 -0.64 -1.43
CA LEU A 543 20.02 0.51 -0.77
C LEU A 543 19.69 0.28 0.70
N LEU A 544 19.88 -0.93 1.20
CA LEU A 544 19.51 -1.30 2.55
C LEU A 544 20.53 -0.78 3.56
N HIS A 545 20.02 -0.19 4.63
CA HIS A 545 20.83 0.17 5.79
C HIS A 545 20.98 -1.03 6.73
N SER A 546 22.20 -1.25 7.24
CA SER A 546 22.48 -2.31 8.21
C SER A 546 22.55 -1.70 9.61
N ILE A 547 21.63 -2.09 10.50
CA ILE A 547 21.45 -1.50 11.83
C ILE A 547 22.62 -1.80 12.79
N ASN A 548 23.40 -2.86 12.60
CA ASN A 548 24.36 -3.34 13.59
C ASN A 548 25.78 -3.44 13.05
N ARG A 549 26.28 -2.43 12.35
CA ARG A 549 27.68 -2.41 11.86
C ARG A 549 28.70 -1.79 12.82
N HIS A 550 28.28 -1.20 13.94
CA HIS A 550 29.22 -0.63 14.88
C HIS A 550 29.65 -1.68 15.92
N ILE A 551 30.79 -2.28 15.64
CA ILE A 551 31.57 -2.97 16.66
C ILE A 551 32.22 -1.85 17.46
N THR A 552 31.78 -1.63 18.69
CA THR A 552 32.53 -0.83 19.64
C THR A 552 33.89 -1.50 19.86
N SER A 553 34.93 -0.72 20.08
CA SER A 553 36.30 -1.22 20.32
C SER A 553 36.39 -2.20 21.49
N ASP A 554 35.38 -2.21 22.36
CA ASP A 554 35.27 -3.09 23.52
C ASP A 554 34.34 -4.30 23.29
N GLY A 555 33.74 -4.42 22.11
CA GLY A 555 32.99 -5.61 21.72
C GLY A 555 31.66 -5.80 22.46
N THR A 556 31.10 -4.75 23.05
CA THR A 556 29.88 -4.86 23.90
C THR A 556 28.57 -4.81 23.11
N ASP A 557 28.60 -4.55 21.81
CA ASP A 557 27.37 -4.45 21.03
C ASP A 557 26.82 -5.78 20.50
N ALA A 558 25.54 -5.87 20.67
CA ALA A 558 24.57 -6.93 20.54
C ALA A 558 24.42 -7.56 19.15
N GLY A 559 25.52 -8.02 18.54
CA GLY A 559 25.48 -8.87 17.36
C GLY A 559 25.31 -10.36 17.73
N PHE A 560 25.04 -11.20 16.73
CA PHE A 560 25.20 -12.64 16.92
C PHE A 560 26.67 -13.02 16.99
N THR A 561 26.95 -14.06 17.77
CA THR A 561 28.20 -14.75 17.70
C THR A 561 28.02 -16.03 16.90
N MET A 562 28.77 -16.19 15.82
CA MET A 562 28.81 -17.41 15.07
C MET A 562 29.85 -18.35 15.73
N VAL A 563 29.37 -19.48 16.22
CA VAL A 563 30.28 -20.52 16.79
C VAL A 563 30.46 -21.59 15.73
N GLY A 564 31.72 -21.80 15.30
CA GLY A 564 32.07 -22.74 14.25
C GLY A 564 32.93 -23.90 14.77
N PHE A 565 32.67 -25.10 14.23
CA PHE A 565 33.59 -26.24 14.38
C PHE A 565 34.69 -26.15 13.32
N LEU A 566 35.94 -26.05 13.75
CA LEU A 566 37.10 -25.92 12.88
C LEU A 566 37.83 -27.26 12.72
N ARG A 567 38.14 -27.59 11.50
CA ARG A 567 39.04 -28.69 11.22
C ARG A 567 40.50 -28.26 11.46
N LYS A 568 41.38 -29.23 11.71
CA LYS A 568 42.78 -29.02 12.01
C LYS A 568 43.49 -28.07 11.04
N TRP A 569 43.18 -28.17 9.74
CA TRP A 569 43.78 -27.31 8.70
C TRP A 569 43.40 -25.81 8.80
N TYR A 570 42.30 -25.45 9.42
CA TYR A 570 42.00 -24.03 9.71
C TYR A 570 42.91 -23.49 10.81
N VAL A 571 43.12 -24.31 11.85
CA VAL A 571 43.92 -23.92 13.03
C VAL A 571 45.40 -23.80 12.68
N GLU A 572 45.91 -24.70 11.84
CA GLU A 572 47.32 -24.72 11.41
C GLU A 572 47.71 -23.50 10.54
N GLN A 573 46.76 -22.82 9.93
CA GLN A 573 47.03 -21.63 9.12
C GLN A 573 47.08 -20.34 9.93
N ILE A 574 46.59 -20.32 11.17
CA ILE A 574 46.52 -19.14 11.98
C ILE A 574 47.68 -19.08 12.94
N ASN A 575 48.53 -18.08 12.84
CA ASN A 575 49.67 -17.86 13.74
C ASN A 575 49.20 -17.24 15.06
N GLU A 576 49.74 -17.68 16.17
CA GLU A 576 49.42 -17.12 17.49
C GLU A 576 49.81 -15.62 17.53
N GLY A 577 48.87 -14.79 17.96
CA GLY A 577 49.10 -13.36 18.18
C GLY A 577 49.10 -12.47 16.93
N SER A 578 48.77 -12.98 15.76
CA SER A 578 48.64 -12.19 14.54
C SER A 578 47.22 -12.23 13.98
N ASP A 579 46.73 -11.09 13.48
CA ASP A 579 45.45 -11.03 12.77
C ASP A 579 45.54 -11.80 11.46
N PHE A 580 44.60 -12.66 11.22
CA PHE A 580 44.54 -13.53 10.05
C PHE A 580 43.21 -13.44 9.33
N LEU A 581 43.20 -13.66 8.02
CA LEU A 581 42.03 -13.77 7.18
C LEU A 581 41.82 -15.21 6.75
N PHE A 582 40.64 -15.78 6.95
CA PHE A 582 40.31 -17.08 6.41
C PHE A 582 38.85 -17.16 5.94
N TYR A 583 38.55 -18.19 5.15
CA TYR A 583 37.22 -18.46 4.67
C TYR A 583 36.64 -19.68 5.37
N PHE A 584 35.49 -19.50 5.99
CA PHE A 584 34.77 -20.59 6.64
C PHE A 584 33.65 -21.08 5.71
N TYR A 585 33.61 -22.40 5.46
CA TYR A 585 32.72 -23.01 4.51
C TYR A 585 31.61 -23.79 5.22
N VAL A 586 30.38 -23.47 4.94
CA VAL A 586 29.20 -24.17 5.46
C VAL A 586 28.42 -24.80 4.30
N ARG A 587 28.08 -26.05 4.44
CA ARG A 587 27.37 -26.81 3.42
C ARG A 587 25.93 -26.30 3.25
N LYS A 588 25.48 -26.17 2.00
CA LYS A 588 24.18 -25.56 1.66
C LYS A 588 22.96 -26.47 1.90
N ASP A 589 23.16 -27.78 2.06
CA ASP A 589 22.06 -28.74 2.29
C ASP A 589 21.37 -28.60 3.66
N PHE A 590 21.83 -27.72 4.52
CA PHE A 590 21.07 -27.25 5.67
C PHE A 590 19.91 -26.38 5.19
N ARG A 591 18.72 -26.97 5.10
CA ARG A 591 17.54 -26.39 4.45
C ARG A 591 17.17 -24.98 4.95
N GLU A 592 17.35 -24.72 6.23
CA GLU A 592 17.00 -23.46 6.88
C GLU A 592 17.95 -22.32 6.54
N LEU A 593 19.22 -22.63 6.26
CA LEU A 593 20.23 -21.66 5.82
C LEU A 593 20.17 -21.35 4.33
N GLN A 594 19.48 -22.18 3.54
CA GLN A 594 19.29 -21.91 2.11
C GLN A 594 18.50 -20.64 1.85
N ILE A 595 17.74 -20.17 2.84
CA ILE A 595 16.78 -19.09 2.67
C ILE A 595 17.45 -17.74 2.82
N HIS A 596 18.39 -17.58 3.78
CA HIS A 596 18.99 -16.28 4.09
C HIS A 596 20.46 -16.38 4.50
N PRO A 597 21.40 -16.43 3.54
CA PRO A 597 22.84 -16.40 3.85
C PRO A 597 23.28 -15.12 4.57
N GLU A 598 22.48 -14.06 4.46
CA GLU A 598 22.76 -12.77 5.10
C GLU A 598 22.60 -12.82 6.63
N LEU A 599 21.85 -13.77 7.18
CA LEU A 599 21.79 -14.02 8.63
C LEU A 599 23.09 -14.58 9.20
N LEU A 600 23.96 -15.08 8.34
CA LEU A 600 25.32 -15.47 8.74
C LEU A 600 26.26 -14.27 8.92
N GLN A 601 25.83 -13.07 8.60
CA GLN A 601 26.55 -11.83 8.89
C GLN A 601 26.51 -11.55 10.39
N CYS A 602 27.42 -12.18 11.11
CA CYS A 602 27.57 -12.01 12.55
C CYS A 602 28.67 -10.98 12.81
N THR A 603 28.59 -10.30 13.95
CA THR A 603 29.65 -9.37 14.35
C THR A 603 30.91 -10.12 14.83
N LYS A 604 30.75 -11.29 15.40
CA LYS A 604 31.82 -12.09 15.95
C LYS A 604 31.80 -13.54 15.47
N PHE A 605 32.97 -14.11 15.36
CA PHE A 605 33.18 -15.51 15.09
C PHE A 605 33.98 -16.14 16.22
N ILE A 606 33.57 -17.28 16.70
CA ILE A 606 34.33 -18.15 17.63
C ILE A 606 34.42 -19.52 17.01
N GLY A 607 35.61 -19.95 16.76
CA GLY A 607 35.88 -21.28 16.25
C GLY A 607 36.71 -22.13 17.23
N TYR A 608 36.43 -23.43 17.28
CA TYR A 608 37.25 -24.36 18.04
C TYR A 608 37.38 -25.69 17.30
N GLN A 609 38.45 -26.43 17.61
CA GLN A 609 38.70 -27.76 17.06
C GLN A 609 38.24 -28.86 18.03
N GLU A 610 37.33 -29.74 17.57
CA GLU A 610 36.87 -30.88 18.36
C GLU A 610 38.01 -31.87 18.62
N GLY A 611 38.11 -32.34 19.86
CA GLY A 611 39.13 -33.31 20.28
C GLY A 611 40.55 -32.72 20.48
N ALA A 612 40.70 -31.39 20.38
CA ALA A 612 41.97 -30.76 20.73
C ALA A 612 42.20 -30.83 22.24
N THR A 613 43.40 -31.17 22.64
CA THR A 613 43.87 -31.15 24.03
C THR A 613 44.10 -29.72 24.53
N ASP A 614 44.41 -28.84 23.61
CA ASP A 614 44.63 -27.43 23.89
C ASP A 614 43.27 -26.67 23.83
N LYS A 615 42.94 -25.99 24.95
CA LYS A 615 41.69 -25.19 25.06
C LYS A 615 41.81 -23.87 24.32
N LYS A 616 42.24 -23.92 23.06
CA LYS A 616 42.40 -22.76 22.20
C LYS A 616 41.15 -22.52 21.38
N ILE A 617 40.75 -21.28 21.29
CA ILE A 617 39.67 -20.80 20.41
C ILE A 617 40.21 -19.77 19.42
N ILE A 618 39.58 -19.72 18.25
CA ILE A 618 39.83 -18.69 17.27
C ILE A 618 38.69 -17.67 17.38
N LYS A 619 39.04 -16.41 17.62
CA LYS A 619 38.14 -15.29 17.57
C LYS A 619 38.37 -14.50 16.29
N GLY A 620 37.33 -13.99 15.71
CA GLY A 620 37.40 -13.15 14.50
C GLY A 620 36.12 -12.39 14.24
N LEU A 621 36.10 -11.64 13.15
CA LEU A 621 34.96 -10.87 12.69
C LEU A 621 34.39 -11.47 11.41
N VAL A 622 33.09 -11.70 11.36
CA VAL A 622 32.39 -12.10 10.14
C VAL A 622 32.18 -10.87 9.27
N ILE A 623 32.76 -10.88 8.08
CA ILE A 623 32.57 -9.83 7.09
C ILE A 623 31.35 -10.16 6.23
N PRO A 624 30.53 -9.17 5.85
CA PRO A 624 29.28 -9.38 5.11
C PRO A 624 29.44 -9.94 3.69
N GLU A 625 30.62 -10.36 3.29
CA GLU A 625 30.88 -10.98 1.99
C GLU A 625 30.66 -12.50 2.07
N ILE A 626 29.41 -12.92 1.94
CA ILE A 626 29.04 -14.33 1.90
C ILE A 626 28.76 -14.74 0.46
N LYS A 627 29.56 -15.66 -0.08
CA LYS A 627 29.42 -16.14 -1.46
C LYS A 627 28.97 -17.60 -1.48
N LYS A 628 28.16 -17.96 -2.47
CA LYS A 628 27.88 -19.37 -2.79
C LYS A 628 29.02 -19.90 -3.67
N VAL A 629 29.57 -21.02 -3.31
CA VAL A 629 30.62 -21.70 -4.08
C VAL A 629 30.25 -23.15 -4.34
N SER A 630 30.63 -23.67 -5.50
CA SER A 630 30.46 -25.09 -5.82
C SER A 630 31.53 -25.94 -5.11
N GLY A 631 31.24 -27.23 -4.91
CA GLY A 631 32.19 -28.17 -4.37
C GLY A 631 33.48 -28.24 -5.20
N THR A 632 33.43 -28.02 -6.50
CA THR A 632 34.60 -27.93 -7.38
C THR A 632 35.47 -26.72 -7.04
N THR A 633 34.86 -25.56 -6.85
CA THR A 633 35.53 -24.32 -6.46
C THR A 633 36.19 -24.49 -5.08
N LEU A 634 35.46 -25.10 -4.13
CA LEU A 634 36.01 -25.37 -2.80
C LEU A 634 37.22 -26.32 -2.86
N ARG A 635 37.15 -27.41 -3.64
CA ARG A 635 38.29 -28.32 -3.82
C ARG A 635 39.51 -27.62 -4.40
N LYS A 636 39.31 -26.80 -5.45
CA LYS A 636 40.40 -26.04 -6.06
C LYS A 636 41.07 -25.13 -5.01
N HIS A 637 40.27 -24.36 -4.29
CA HIS A 637 40.77 -23.45 -3.25
C HIS A 637 41.52 -24.18 -2.14
N LEU A 638 40.98 -25.30 -1.67
CA LEU A 638 41.68 -26.12 -0.63
C LEU A 638 42.94 -26.79 -1.16
N SER A 639 42.96 -27.24 -2.42
CA SER A 639 44.17 -27.82 -3.05
C SER A 639 45.28 -26.78 -3.23
N GLU A 640 44.93 -25.52 -3.58
CA GLU A 640 45.89 -24.41 -3.62
C GLU A 640 46.51 -24.12 -2.25
N MET A 641 45.82 -24.45 -1.15
CA MET A 641 46.30 -24.33 0.22
C MET A 641 46.96 -25.61 0.76
N GLY A 642 47.15 -26.63 -0.08
CA GLY A 642 47.80 -27.86 0.31
C GLY A 642 46.92 -28.92 0.97
N TYR A 643 45.59 -28.76 0.91
CA TYR A 643 44.66 -29.71 1.52
C TYR A 643 43.85 -30.48 0.46
N ASP A 644 43.82 -31.80 0.58
CA ASP A 644 43.02 -32.65 -0.30
C ASP A 644 41.65 -32.95 0.35
N LYS A 645 40.58 -32.43 -0.22
CA LYS A 645 39.21 -32.67 0.23
C LYS A 645 38.36 -33.29 -0.90
N LYS A 646 37.80 -34.45 -0.61
CA LYS A 646 36.79 -35.06 -1.49
C LYS A 646 35.45 -34.37 -1.26
N SER A 647 35.04 -33.48 -2.15
CA SER A 647 33.71 -32.92 -2.19
C SER A 647 33.03 -33.23 -3.52
N SER A 648 31.74 -33.49 -3.51
CA SER A 648 30.97 -33.77 -4.72
C SER A 648 30.83 -32.50 -5.56
N ASP A 649 30.87 -32.62 -6.89
CA ASP A 649 30.65 -31.50 -7.82
C ASP A 649 29.23 -30.93 -7.71
N ARG A 650 28.29 -31.69 -7.16
CA ARG A 650 26.90 -31.31 -6.96
C ARG A 650 26.65 -30.61 -5.62
N GLU A 651 27.64 -30.56 -4.73
CA GLU A 651 27.52 -29.88 -3.45
C GLU A 651 27.77 -28.39 -3.61
N GLU A 652 26.95 -27.59 -2.93
CA GLU A 652 27.10 -26.13 -2.81
C GLU A 652 27.43 -25.77 -1.37
N TYR A 653 28.25 -24.74 -1.20
CA TYR A 653 28.70 -24.24 0.09
C TYR A 653 28.50 -22.72 0.18
N TYR A 654 28.26 -22.25 1.40
CA TYR A 654 28.47 -20.84 1.71
C TYR A 654 29.92 -20.63 2.10
N CYS A 655 30.55 -19.68 1.44
CA CYS A 655 31.89 -19.20 1.75
C CYS A 655 31.76 -17.91 2.57
N ILE A 656 32.13 -17.97 3.85
CA ILE A 656 32.00 -16.88 4.81
C ILE A 656 33.40 -16.34 5.11
N ARG A 657 33.61 -15.05 4.91
CA ARG A 657 34.87 -14.38 5.14
C ARG A 657 35.00 -14.00 6.61
N ILE A 658 36.08 -14.46 7.26
CA ILE A 658 36.43 -14.14 8.64
C ILE A 658 37.73 -13.34 8.63
N GLU A 659 37.67 -12.13 9.18
CA GLU A 659 38.81 -11.23 9.29
C GLU A 659 39.21 -11.02 10.75
N LYS A 660 40.44 -10.52 10.96
CA LYS A 660 41.02 -10.26 12.27
C LYS A 660 40.97 -11.49 13.18
N ALA A 661 41.12 -12.66 12.57
CA ALA A 661 41.13 -13.92 13.31
C ALA A 661 42.43 -14.10 14.06
N HIS A 662 42.37 -14.44 15.34
CA HIS A 662 43.51 -14.71 16.18
C HIS A 662 43.20 -15.84 17.16
N ILE A 663 44.23 -16.45 17.70
CA ILE A 663 44.11 -17.57 18.64
C ILE A 663 44.17 -17.04 20.07
N GLU A 664 43.21 -17.45 20.90
CA GLU A 664 43.18 -17.14 22.33
C GLU A 664 43.00 -18.42 23.17
N ASN A 665 43.55 -18.41 24.38
CA ASN A 665 43.28 -19.45 25.37
C ASN A 665 41.86 -19.26 25.95
N CYS A 666 41.09 -20.34 26.03
CA CYS A 666 39.77 -20.35 26.61
C CYS A 666 39.77 -20.97 28.00
N ILE A 667 38.95 -20.40 28.91
CA ILE A 667 38.74 -20.99 30.23
C ILE A 667 38.02 -22.35 30.06
N GLU A 668 38.45 -23.37 30.81
CA GLU A 668 37.99 -24.75 30.71
C GLU A 668 36.47 -24.90 30.72
N GLU A 669 35.83 -24.31 31.69
CA GLU A 669 34.38 -24.35 31.85
C GLU A 669 33.64 -23.76 30.61
N LYS A 670 34.17 -22.70 30.04
CA LYS A 670 33.60 -22.07 28.81
C LYS A 670 33.82 -22.96 27.59
N PHE A 671 34.97 -23.59 27.50
CA PHE A 671 35.31 -24.49 26.40
C PHE A 671 34.41 -25.73 26.39
N GLU A 672 34.20 -26.36 27.55
CA GLU A 672 33.32 -27.50 27.72
C GLU A 672 31.87 -27.15 27.38
N LYS A 673 31.41 -25.96 27.77
CA LYS A 673 30.10 -25.46 27.42
C LYS A 673 29.94 -25.31 25.90
N LEU A 674 30.88 -24.67 25.22
CA LEU A 674 30.90 -24.55 23.76
C LEU A 674 30.85 -25.90 23.07
N GLN A 675 31.67 -26.87 23.52
CA GLN A 675 31.69 -28.24 22.97
C GLN A 675 30.33 -28.95 23.14
N LYS A 676 29.71 -28.82 24.29
CA LYS A 676 28.37 -29.39 24.54
C LYS A 676 27.32 -28.81 23.61
N GLU A 677 27.31 -27.50 23.46
CA GLU A 677 26.35 -26.77 22.62
C GLU A 677 26.50 -27.13 21.14
N MET A 678 27.74 -27.29 20.66
CA MET A 678 28.00 -27.69 19.28
C MET A 678 27.64 -29.14 18.98
N LYS A 679 27.68 -30.04 19.97
CA LYS A 679 27.20 -31.42 19.80
C LYS A 679 25.70 -31.50 19.59
N GLU A 680 24.98 -30.56 20.16
CA GLU A 680 23.52 -30.46 20.02
C GLU A 680 23.09 -29.65 18.78
N ALA A 681 24.02 -28.95 18.11
CA ALA A 681 23.73 -28.12 16.95
C ALA A 681 23.69 -28.95 15.66
N PRO A 682 22.75 -28.73 14.76
CA PRO A 682 22.71 -29.38 13.47
C PRO A 682 23.78 -28.77 12.55
N GLY A 683 24.84 -29.47 12.31
CA GLY A 683 25.92 -29.05 11.42
C GLY A 683 27.20 -28.60 12.10
N ASN A 684 27.96 -27.73 11.44
CA ASN A 684 29.29 -27.33 11.89
C ASN A 684 29.34 -25.98 12.60
N PHE A 685 28.19 -25.36 12.88
CA PHE A 685 28.11 -24.04 13.49
C PHE A 685 26.81 -23.84 14.24
N LEU A 686 26.83 -22.88 15.15
CA LEU A 686 25.70 -22.38 15.91
C LEU A 686 25.70 -20.85 15.89
N LEU A 687 24.54 -20.24 15.79
CA LEU A 687 24.36 -18.80 15.97
C LEU A 687 23.83 -18.51 17.36
N GLU A 688 24.56 -17.72 18.14
CA GLU A 688 24.17 -17.32 19.48
C GLU A 688 24.03 -15.82 19.63
N LYS A 689 23.10 -15.39 20.49
CA LYS A 689 23.08 -14.01 20.95
C LYS A 689 24.31 -13.76 21.81
N TYR A 690 25.04 -12.70 21.52
CA TYR A 690 26.14 -12.27 22.34
C TYR A 690 25.64 -11.89 23.74
N SER A 691 26.16 -12.53 24.77
CA SER A 691 26.01 -12.10 26.15
C SER A 691 27.39 -11.69 26.69
N PRO A 692 27.58 -10.44 27.13
CA PRO A 692 28.86 -10.01 27.73
C PRO A 692 29.29 -10.82 28.94
N LYS A 693 28.36 -11.53 29.58
CA LYS A 693 28.64 -12.38 30.76
C LYS A 693 29.21 -13.75 30.42
N VAL A 694 29.29 -14.14 29.15
CA VAL A 694 29.73 -15.47 28.71
C VAL A 694 31.16 -15.46 28.13
N MET A 695 31.76 -14.29 27.90
CA MET A 695 33.14 -14.18 27.45
C MET A 695 34.08 -13.69 28.53
#